data_9c5379646ad77c6a12be17a50467a761
#
_entry.id   9c5379646ad77c6a12be17a50467a761
#
_cell.length_a   1.000
_cell.length_b   1.000
_cell.length_c   1.000
_cell.angle_alpha   90.00
_cell.angle_beta   90.00
_cell.angle_gamma   90.00
#
_symmetry.space_group_name_H-M   'P 1'
#
loop_
_entity.id
_entity.type
_entity.pdbx_description
1 polymer ?
#
loop_
_entity_poly.entity_id
_entity_poly.type
_entity_poly.pdbx_seq_one_letter_code
_entity_poly.pdbx_strand_id
1 'polypeptide(L)'
;MKAVLLTGLIFFALAFFAKNVLSFLKVMFAAKKKSFRVDNLPERIRSFMVNVFGQKRMLKNYTWASVEHLMIFWGFLIITVGTIELIVMGYVPGFEIFGFLGGSAQENFLLVLDIVQTLVVIGLAMGVLNRTVIPSGKRREVNSIDAVVILGMIFGLMMTDFGFRAAKVALGVEPQSWLPISSFWASAFLNNLNASTLTFTAEFFWWFHIALVLAFLNYLPYSKHSHVLTVIPNVFFQNLEPRGKMTTIDFENVPDDVEHFGAGKFEDFSWKDVLDAYTCTECGRCTDNCPAWATDKTLSPRDIVTKLRHFATANGGTDAMKNEYLPSEDWVTPEELYACTTCSACVEQCPLFIDQMGKIIEMRRFLTMEGQLTGTAVRTLQKLGSHGNPWGFESGDRTPWAKEKEVPVLGNGAGNNAEEFDVIFWTGCFGAYDPRGQEVASTISELLKEAGVKFAIMGPSETCTGDPARRLGEEALFQELAMTNVETMKGFKVKKVIANCPHCFNTLKNEYPDFGSDVEVVSHTEFLNQLIKDGKLKPVKNINETITYHDPCYLGRHNKVFDEPREILESIPGLEVDELERSRENSFCCGAGGGKIWMEEEAPRVNWNRFEEIANHGVETVAAACPFCNVMFEDCLLYTSPSPRDRQKSRMPS
;
A
#
# COMPACT_ATOMS: atom_id res chain seq x y z
N MET A 1 9.41 -4.27 -52.07
CA MET A 1 8.85 -5.51 -51.46
C MET A 1 9.01 -5.52 -49.96
N LYS A 2 10.22 -5.21 -49.38
CA LYS A 2 10.48 -5.13 -47.93
C LYS A 2 9.50 -4.19 -47.21
N ALA A 3 9.34 -2.94 -47.65
CA ALA A 3 8.43 -1.96 -47.06
C ALA A 3 6.95 -2.41 -47.05
N VAL A 4 6.47 -3.05 -48.12
CA VAL A 4 5.07 -3.57 -48.22
C VAL A 4 4.83 -4.68 -47.19
N LEU A 5 5.76 -5.64 -47.08
CA LEU A 5 5.67 -6.73 -46.10
C LEU A 5 5.72 -6.19 -44.65
N LEU A 6 6.62 -5.23 -44.39
CA LEU A 6 6.74 -4.60 -43.11
C LEU A 6 5.45 -3.85 -42.70
N THR A 7 4.88 -3.07 -43.66
CA THR A 7 3.60 -2.37 -43.41
C THR A 7 2.48 -3.35 -43.11
N GLY A 8 2.35 -4.44 -43.85
CA GLY A 8 1.35 -5.48 -43.61
C GLY A 8 1.50 -6.11 -42.22
N LEU A 9 2.74 -6.46 -41.84
CA LEU A 9 3.03 -7.04 -40.52
C LEU A 9 2.71 -6.09 -39.36
N ILE A 10 3.14 -4.83 -39.47
CA ILE A 10 2.86 -3.79 -38.46
C ILE A 10 1.35 -3.54 -38.34
N PHE A 11 0.65 -3.39 -39.48
CA PHE A 11 -0.80 -3.17 -39.49
C PHE A 11 -1.55 -4.31 -38.80
N PHE A 12 -1.23 -5.56 -39.15
CA PHE A 12 -1.84 -6.73 -38.52
C PHE A 12 -1.57 -6.76 -36.99
N ALA A 13 -0.32 -6.55 -36.57
CA ALA A 13 0.06 -6.57 -35.19
C ALA A 13 -0.62 -5.45 -34.37
N LEU A 14 -0.69 -4.23 -34.93
CA LEU A 14 -1.36 -3.09 -34.27
C LEU A 14 -2.90 -3.28 -34.21
N ALA A 15 -3.51 -3.85 -35.28
CA ALA A 15 -4.94 -4.14 -35.26
C ALA A 15 -5.29 -5.20 -34.18
N PHE A 16 -4.46 -6.23 -34.05
CA PHE A 16 -4.64 -7.25 -33.02
C PHE A 16 -4.40 -6.70 -31.62
N PHE A 17 -3.36 -5.88 -31.44
CA PHE A 17 -3.10 -5.18 -30.18
C PHE A 17 -4.25 -4.25 -29.78
N ALA A 18 -4.75 -3.45 -30.72
CA ALA A 18 -5.88 -2.53 -30.48
C ALA A 18 -7.14 -3.29 -30.05
N LYS A 19 -7.45 -4.43 -30.70
CA LYS A 19 -8.57 -5.31 -30.30
C LYS A 19 -8.45 -5.73 -28.83
N ASN A 20 -7.26 -6.13 -28.39
CA ASN A 20 -7.02 -6.61 -27.02
C ASN A 20 -7.11 -5.47 -25.99
N VAL A 21 -6.54 -4.31 -26.31
CA VAL A 21 -6.64 -3.11 -25.46
C VAL A 21 -8.10 -2.63 -25.36
N LEU A 22 -8.86 -2.64 -26.44
CA LEU A 22 -10.28 -2.31 -26.42
C LEU A 22 -11.10 -3.29 -25.57
N SER A 23 -10.76 -4.58 -25.59
CA SER A 23 -11.40 -5.57 -24.72
C SER A 23 -11.09 -5.28 -23.24
N PHE A 24 -9.85 -4.98 -22.91
CA PHE A 24 -9.47 -4.54 -21.57
C PHE A 24 -10.22 -3.28 -21.11
N LEU A 25 -10.29 -2.26 -21.96
CA LEU A 25 -11.01 -1.02 -21.67
C LEU A 25 -12.50 -1.26 -21.45
N LYS A 26 -13.13 -2.16 -22.23
CA LYS A 26 -14.53 -2.55 -22.00
C LYS A 26 -14.75 -3.13 -20.61
N VAL A 27 -13.87 -4.04 -20.17
CA VAL A 27 -13.92 -4.64 -18.83
C VAL A 27 -13.74 -3.55 -17.76
N MET A 28 -12.75 -2.68 -17.93
CA MET A 28 -12.47 -1.60 -16.97
C MET A 28 -13.64 -0.63 -16.83
N PHE A 29 -14.31 -0.27 -17.94
CA PHE A 29 -15.46 0.65 -17.93
C PHE A 29 -16.81 -0.03 -17.68
N ALA A 30 -16.86 -1.36 -17.54
CA ALA A 30 -18.03 -2.07 -17.02
C ALA A 30 -18.22 -1.84 -15.51
N ALA A 31 -17.19 -1.42 -14.81
CA ALA A 31 -17.27 -0.99 -13.42
C ALA A 31 -18.19 0.23 -13.28
N LYS A 32 -19.16 0.17 -12.36
CA LYS A 32 -20.21 1.21 -12.19
C LYS A 32 -19.68 2.47 -11.50
N LYS A 33 -18.81 2.34 -10.50
CA LYS A 33 -18.27 3.50 -9.78
C LYS A 33 -17.28 4.28 -10.63
N LYS A 34 -17.73 5.42 -11.15
CA LYS A 34 -16.93 6.32 -12.01
C LYS A 34 -16.40 7.50 -11.18
N SER A 35 -15.25 7.38 -10.57
CA SER A 35 -14.58 8.52 -9.97
C SER A 35 -13.25 8.79 -10.69
N PHE A 36 -13.19 9.83 -11.52
CA PHE A 36 -11.94 10.33 -12.06
C PHE A 36 -11.34 11.33 -11.06
N ARG A 37 -10.20 10.97 -10.48
CA ARG A 37 -9.48 11.82 -9.54
C ARG A 37 -8.48 12.67 -10.31
N VAL A 38 -8.80 13.93 -10.52
CA VAL A 38 -7.94 14.94 -11.15
C VAL A 38 -7.59 16.10 -10.20
N ASP A 39 -7.96 15.97 -8.95
CA ASP A 39 -7.58 16.87 -7.87
C ASP A 39 -6.05 16.91 -7.71
N ASN A 40 -5.53 18.02 -7.20
CA ASN A 40 -4.11 18.21 -6.90
C ASN A 40 -3.15 17.78 -8.04
N LEU A 41 -3.40 18.30 -9.24
CA LEU A 41 -2.63 17.96 -10.45
C LEU A 41 -1.10 18.10 -10.28
N PRO A 42 -0.54 19.13 -9.59
CA PRO A 42 0.90 19.23 -9.37
C PRO A 42 1.48 18.02 -8.63
N GLU A 43 0.80 17.54 -7.56
CA GLU A 43 1.28 16.37 -6.81
C GLU A 43 1.14 15.08 -7.61
N ARG A 44 0.10 14.94 -8.45
CA ARG A 44 -0.04 13.80 -9.36
C ARG A 44 1.11 13.74 -10.37
N ILE A 45 1.45 14.87 -11.00
CA ILE A 45 2.58 14.96 -11.93
C ILE A 45 3.89 14.68 -11.20
N ARG A 46 4.09 15.28 -10.02
CA ARG A 46 5.28 15.03 -9.19
C ARG A 46 5.41 13.55 -8.84
N SER A 47 4.34 12.94 -8.35
CA SER A 47 4.31 11.51 -8.00
C SER A 47 4.61 10.62 -9.21
N PHE A 48 4.04 10.95 -10.36
CA PHE A 48 4.30 10.26 -11.61
C PHE A 48 5.79 10.36 -11.99
N MET A 49 6.38 11.56 -12.02
CA MET A 49 7.78 11.74 -12.37
C MET A 49 8.72 11.02 -11.39
N VAL A 50 8.46 11.12 -10.09
CA VAL A 50 9.32 10.52 -9.05
C VAL A 50 9.19 9.01 -8.99
N ASN A 51 8.00 8.45 -9.18
CA ASN A 51 7.76 7.03 -8.95
C ASN A 51 7.77 6.19 -10.24
N VAL A 52 7.35 6.73 -11.39
CA VAL A 52 7.43 6.01 -12.67
C VAL A 52 8.81 6.16 -13.30
N PHE A 53 9.30 7.39 -13.52
CA PHE A 53 10.64 7.59 -14.09
C PHE A 53 11.75 7.45 -13.05
N GLY A 54 11.61 8.08 -11.89
CA GLY A 54 12.60 8.03 -10.81
C GLY A 54 12.62 6.69 -10.04
N GLN A 55 11.66 5.80 -10.24
CA GLN A 55 11.56 4.46 -9.63
C GLN A 55 11.72 4.46 -8.10
N LYS A 56 11.41 5.60 -7.40
CA LYS A 56 11.68 5.78 -5.97
C LYS A 56 11.08 4.67 -5.10
N ARG A 57 9.82 4.32 -5.33
CA ARG A 57 9.15 3.25 -4.57
C ARG A 57 9.69 1.86 -4.91
N MET A 58 10.12 1.65 -6.14
CA MET A 58 10.73 0.39 -6.56
C MET A 58 12.04 0.14 -5.85
N LEU A 59 12.85 1.20 -5.64
CA LEU A 59 14.15 1.14 -4.97
C LEU A 59 14.06 0.95 -3.45
N LYS A 60 12.89 1.22 -2.82
CA LYS A 60 12.71 1.10 -1.38
C LYS A 60 12.71 -0.38 -0.95
N ASN A 61 13.54 -0.74 0.03
CA ASN A 61 13.57 -2.03 0.76
C ASN A 61 13.94 -3.31 -0.02
N TYR A 62 14.24 -3.26 -1.33
CA TYR A 62 14.51 -4.45 -2.15
C TYR A 62 15.69 -4.23 -3.11
N THR A 63 16.90 -4.27 -2.60
CA THR A 63 18.09 -3.78 -3.31
C THR A 63 18.38 -4.53 -4.62
N TRP A 64 18.45 -5.86 -4.62
CA TRP A 64 18.80 -6.66 -5.82
C TRP A 64 17.72 -6.65 -6.89
N ALA A 65 16.48 -6.98 -6.52
CA ALA A 65 15.35 -6.94 -7.45
C ALA A 65 15.07 -5.55 -8.01
N SER A 66 15.42 -4.51 -7.25
CA SER A 66 15.28 -3.13 -7.68
C SER A 66 16.33 -2.72 -8.69
N VAL A 67 17.60 -3.15 -8.51
CA VAL A 67 18.69 -2.87 -9.45
C VAL A 67 18.45 -3.57 -10.79
N GLU A 68 18.10 -4.87 -10.77
CA GLU A 68 17.77 -5.60 -12.01
C GLU A 68 16.63 -4.92 -12.78
N HIS A 69 15.57 -4.52 -12.08
CA HIS A 69 14.43 -3.83 -12.68
C HIS A 69 14.83 -2.46 -13.25
N LEU A 70 15.69 -1.70 -12.56
CA LEU A 70 16.17 -0.40 -13.00
C LEU A 70 16.96 -0.52 -14.32
N MET A 71 17.86 -1.51 -14.41
CA MET A 71 18.62 -1.80 -15.62
C MET A 71 17.69 -2.12 -16.81
N ILE A 72 16.70 -2.98 -16.58
CA ILE A 72 15.73 -3.37 -17.62
C ILE A 72 14.84 -2.19 -18.00
N PHE A 73 14.34 -1.41 -17.05
CA PHE A 73 13.42 -0.30 -17.29
C PHE A 73 14.06 0.84 -18.10
N TRP A 74 15.22 1.35 -17.66
CA TRP A 74 15.92 2.42 -18.39
C TRP A 74 16.49 1.90 -19.70
N GLY A 75 16.94 0.63 -19.70
CA GLY A 75 17.35 -0.04 -20.91
C GLY A 75 16.21 -0.10 -21.93
N PHE A 76 15.03 -0.52 -21.51
CA PHE A 76 13.84 -0.58 -22.38
C PHE A 76 13.54 0.79 -23.02
N LEU A 77 13.59 1.89 -22.27
CA LEU A 77 13.32 3.22 -22.81
C LEU A 77 14.35 3.63 -23.89
N ILE A 78 15.63 3.38 -23.63
CA ILE A 78 16.70 3.74 -24.57
C ILE A 78 16.66 2.83 -25.82
N ILE A 79 16.49 1.53 -25.62
CA ILE A 79 16.43 0.54 -26.69
C ILE A 79 15.20 0.74 -27.59
N THR A 80 14.08 1.23 -27.01
CA THR A 80 12.88 1.56 -27.79
C THR A 80 13.19 2.60 -28.89
N VAL A 81 14.05 3.58 -28.60
CA VAL A 81 14.50 4.56 -29.61
C VAL A 81 15.28 3.88 -30.74
N GLY A 82 16.18 2.94 -30.40
CA GLY A 82 16.89 2.13 -31.40
C GLY A 82 15.98 1.21 -32.22
N THR A 83 14.95 0.63 -31.56
CA THR A 83 13.94 -0.18 -32.26
C THR A 83 13.13 0.66 -33.26
N ILE A 84 12.77 1.90 -32.91
CA ILE A 84 12.11 2.83 -33.84
C ILE A 84 13.02 3.11 -35.04
N GLU A 85 14.31 3.33 -34.81
CA GLU A 85 15.30 3.49 -35.89
C GLU A 85 15.32 2.28 -36.83
N LEU A 86 15.37 1.05 -36.27
CA LEU A 86 15.35 -0.19 -37.04
C LEU A 86 14.05 -0.34 -37.87
N ILE A 87 12.90 0.05 -37.34
CA ILE A 87 11.62 0.04 -38.08
C ILE A 87 11.68 1.01 -39.26
N VAL A 88 12.18 2.26 -39.02
CA VAL A 88 12.28 3.30 -40.05
C VAL A 88 13.29 2.90 -41.14
N MET A 89 14.40 2.25 -40.78
CA MET A 89 15.37 1.67 -41.74
C MET A 89 14.72 0.69 -42.71
N GLY A 90 13.63 0.04 -42.35
CA GLY A 90 12.84 -0.82 -43.24
C GLY A 90 12.17 -0.08 -44.39
N TYR A 91 11.94 1.23 -44.26
CA TYR A 91 11.36 2.13 -45.24
C TYR A 91 12.41 2.99 -45.94
N VAL A 92 13.37 3.51 -45.15
CA VAL A 92 14.42 4.42 -45.58
C VAL A 92 15.79 3.82 -45.25
N PRO A 93 16.42 3.09 -46.18
CA PRO A 93 17.72 2.48 -45.95
C PRO A 93 18.76 3.53 -45.53
N GLY A 94 19.52 3.23 -44.49
CA GLY A 94 20.53 4.17 -43.93
C GLY A 94 19.97 5.32 -43.09
N PHE A 95 18.73 5.23 -42.65
CA PHE A 95 18.15 6.19 -41.71
C PHE A 95 18.90 6.16 -40.38
N GLU A 96 19.24 7.32 -39.87
CA GLU A 96 19.88 7.54 -38.56
C GLU A 96 19.02 8.51 -37.75
N ILE A 97 18.50 8.04 -36.56
CA ILE A 97 17.53 8.80 -35.80
C ILE A 97 18.10 10.12 -35.24
N PHE A 98 19.41 10.18 -34.97
CA PHE A 98 20.13 11.38 -34.54
C PHE A 98 21.07 11.95 -35.62
N GLY A 99 21.02 11.44 -36.86
CA GLY A 99 21.85 11.90 -37.95
C GLY A 99 21.67 13.42 -38.28
N PHE A 100 20.47 13.95 -38.01
CA PHE A 100 20.18 15.38 -38.19
C PHE A 100 20.91 16.30 -37.19
N LEU A 101 21.42 15.78 -36.07
CA LEU A 101 22.23 16.50 -35.08
C LEU A 101 23.74 16.42 -35.37
N GLY A 102 24.15 15.71 -36.43
CA GLY A 102 25.52 15.45 -36.82
C GLY A 102 26.00 14.03 -36.51
N GLY A 103 27.01 13.55 -37.24
CA GLY A 103 27.49 12.17 -37.17
C GLY A 103 27.92 11.75 -35.75
N SER A 104 28.54 12.62 -34.98
CA SER A 104 28.95 12.33 -33.59
C SER A 104 27.75 12.06 -32.66
N ALA A 105 26.59 12.64 -32.93
CA ALA A 105 25.40 12.39 -32.11
C ALA A 105 24.85 10.95 -32.32
N GLN A 106 24.81 10.50 -33.58
CA GLN A 106 24.43 9.13 -33.90
C GLN A 106 25.45 8.13 -33.37
N GLU A 107 26.73 8.39 -33.52
CA GLU A 107 27.81 7.54 -33.00
C GLU A 107 27.74 7.39 -31.48
N ASN A 108 27.55 8.48 -30.75
CA ASN A 108 27.35 8.44 -29.29
C ASN A 108 26.11 7.69 -28.90
N PHE A 109 25.00 7.81 -29.66
CA PHE A 109 23.78 7.04 -29.42
C PHE A 109 24.03 5.55 -29.59
N LEU A 110 24.72 5.12 -30.65
CA LEU A 110 25.07 3.72 -30.88
C LEU A 110 25.94 3.15 -29.74
N LEU A 111 26.91 3.90 -29.25
CA LEU A 111 27.72 3.50 -28.09
C LEU A 111 26.87 3.31 -26.83
N VAL A 112 26.00 4.28 -26.53
CA VAL A 112 25.07 4.17 -25.37
C VAL A 112 24.18 2.96 -25.55
N LEU A 113 23.64 2.71 -26.73
CA LEU A 113 22.76 1.59 -27.02
C LEU A 113 23.45 0.25 -26.79
N ASP A 114 24.66 0.05 -27.32
CA ASP A 114 25.46 -1.18 -27.22
C ASP A 114 25.81 -1.50 -25.75
N ILE A 115 26.16 -0.48 -24.96
CA ILE A 115 26.42 -0.62 -23.50
C ILE A 115 25.14 -0.96 -22.74
N VAL A 116 24.05 -0.22 -23.00
CA VAL A 116 22.76 -0.37 -22.28
C VAL A 116 22.15 -1.74 -22.56
N GLN A 117 22.21 -2.26 -23.78
CA GLN A 117 21.80 -3.61 -24.10
C GLN A 117 22.55 -4.65 -23.25
N THR A 118 23.84 -4.48 -23.07
CA THR A 118 24.65 -5.34 -22.20
C THR A 118 24.19 -5.26 -20.74
N LEU A 119 23.88 -4.05 -20.24
CA LEU A 119 23.34 -3.88 -18.89
C LEU A 119 21.96 -4.58 -18.75
N VAL A 120 21.11 -4.53 -19.77
CA VAL A 120 19.84 -5.28 -19.76
C VAL A 120 20.08 -6.78 -19.68
N VAL A 121 21.04 -7.32 -20.45
CA VAL A 121 21.40 -8.76 -20.38
C VAL A 121 21.90 -9.13 -18.98
N ILE A 122 22.72 -8.29 -18.36
CA ILE A 122 23.15 -8.49 -16.96
C ILE A 122 21.94 -8.46 -16.01
N GLY A 123 21.05 -7.49 -16.14
CA GLY A 123 19.82 -7.41 -15.36
C GLY A 123 18.94 -8.66 -15.52
N LEU A 124 18.80 -9.17 -16.73
CA LEU A 124 18.08 -10.43 -16.99
C LEU A 124 18.74 -11.63 -16.28
N ALA A 125 20.07 -11.74 -16.36
CA ALA A 125 20.82 -12.78 -15.66
C ALA A 125 20.63 -12.68 -14.13
N MET A 126 20.70 -11.47 -13.57
CA MET A 126 20.39 -11.23 -12.15
C MET A 126 18.95 -11.65 -11.82
N GLY A 127 17.97 -11.36 -12.66
CA GLY A 127 16.59 -11.76 -12.49
C GLY A 127 16.37 -13.27 -12.50
N VAL A 128 17.09 -14.00 -13.35
CA VAL A 128 17.10 -15.47 -13.38
C VAL A 128 17.75 -16.02 -12.10
N LEU A 129 18.92 -15.51 -11.72
CA LEU A 129 19.63 -15.92 -10.49
C LEU A 129 18.77 -15.69 -9.23
N ASN A 130 18.13 -14.53 -9.14
CA ASN A 130 17.23 -14.20 -8.03
C ASN A 130 16.05 -15.18 -7.90
N ARG A 131 15.57 -15.71 -9.03
CA ARG A 131 14.48 -16.71 -9.04
C ARG A 131 14.91 -18.14 -8.79
N THR A 132 16.13 -18.50 -9.19
CA THR A 132 16.58 -19.90 -9.17
C THR A 132 17.51 -20.23 -8.00
N VAL A 133 18.34 -19.29 -7.58
CA VAL A 133 19.44 -19.53 -6.62
C VAL A 133 19.17 -18.89 -5.26
N ILE A 134 18.62 -17.68 -5.25
CA ILE A 134 18.37 -16.95 -3.99
C ILE A 134 17.01 -17.36 -3.43
N PRO A 135 16.96 -18.07 -2.27
CA PRO A 135 15.68 -18.43 -1.67
C PRO A 135 14.97 -17.18 -1.16
N SER A 136 13.96 -16.74 -1.86
CA SER A 136 13.13 -15.62 -1.45
C SER A 136 11.81 -16.14 -0.87
N GLY A 137 11.85 -16.74 0.35
CA GLY A 137 10.68 -17.11 1.14
C GLY A 137 9.43 -17.55 0.36
N LYS A 138 8.27 -17.08 0.78
CA LYS A 138 6.96 -17.35 0.18
C LYS A 138 6.74 -16.72 -1.22
N ARG A 139 7.72 -15.97 -1.77
CA ARG A 139 7.66 -15.39 -3.15
C ARG A 139 7.70 -16.44 -4.28
N ARG A 140 8.19 -17.65 -4.00
CA ARG A 140 8.35 -18.71 -5.01
C ARG A 140 7.04 -19.26 -5.60
N GLU A 141 5.89 -18.95 -5.03
CA GLU A 141 4.57 -19.39 -5.52
C GLU A 141 4.07 -18.61 -6.75
N VAL A 142 4.83 -17.61 -7.24
CA VAL A 142 4.46 -16.82 -8.41
C VAL A 142 4.67 -17.63 -9.70
N ASN A 143 3.67 -17.63 -10.57
CA ASN A 143 3.66 -18.35 -11.86
C ASN A 143 4.96 -18.13 -12.63
N SER A 144 5.78 -19.17 -12.68
CA SER A 144 7.14 -19.12 -13.22
C SER A 144 7.15 -19.05 -14.75
N ILE A 145 6.14 -19.61 -15.45
CA ILE A 145 6.12 -19.74 -16.91
C ILE A 145 6.03 -18.38 -17.61
N ASP A 146 5.09 -17.53 -17.20
CA ASP A 146 4.95 -16.17 -17.77
C ASP A 146 6.23 -15.35 -17.59
N ALA A 147 6.87 -15.44 -16.41
CA ALA A 147 8.15 -14.78 -16.16
C ALA A 147 9.27 -15.28 -17.09
N VAL A 148 9.36 -16.59 -17.31
CA VAL A 148 10.37 -17.18 -18.22
C VAL A 148 10.13 -16.74 -19.66
N VAL A 149 8.87 -16.71 -20.12
CA VAL A 149 8.52 -16.24 -21.46
C VAL A 149 8.94 -14.78 -21.65
N ILE A 150 8.61 -13.91 -20.70
CA ILE A 150 8.95 -12.49 -20.77
C ILE A 150 10.47 -12.27 -20.78
N LEU A 151 11.20 -12.89 -19.84
CA LEU A 151 12.66 -12.77 -19.79
C LEU A 151 13.32 -13.33 -21.05
N GLY A 152 12.78 -14.43 -21.58
CA GLY A 152 13.23 -15.03 -22.84
C GLY A 152 13.00 -14.13 -24.05
N MET A 153 11.85 -13.45 -24.13
CA MET A 153 11.55 -12.51 -25.20
C MET A 153 12.46 -11.27 -25.13
N ILE A 154 12.66 -10.70 -23.94
CA ILE A 154 13.58 -9.55 -23.76
C ILE A 154 15.02 -9.96 -24.11
N PHE A 155 15.47 -11.13 -23.66
CA PHE A 155 16.79 -11.66 -24.04
C PHE A 155 16.90 -11.84 -25.55
N GLY A 156 15.89 -12.41 -26.21
CA GLY A 156 15.83 -12.56 -27.66
C GLY A 156 15.91 -11.22 -28.39
N LEU A 157 15.25 -10.18 -27.90
CA LEU A 157 15.34 -8.83 -28.45
C LEU A 157 16.79 -8.30 -28.37
N MET A 158 17.49 -8.50 -27.26
CA MET A 158 18.90 -8.09 -27.13
C MET A 158 19.79 -8.86 -28.11
N MET A 159 19.63 -10.17 -28.16
CA MET A 159 20.45 -11.01 -29.04
C MET A 159 20.22 -10.73 -30.53
N THR A 160 18.99 -10.43 -30.91
CA THR A 160 18.69 -10.12 -32.34
C THR A 160 19.25 -8.75 -32.75
N ASP A 161 19.24 -7.75 -31.88
CA ASP A 161 19.85 -6.46 -32.19
C ASP A 161 21.38 -6.55 -32.20
N PHE A 162 22.02 -7.23 -31.22
CA PHE A 162 23.45 -7.55 -31.28
C PHE A 162 23.85 -8.27 -32.57
N GLY A 163 23.08 -9.29 -32.96
CA GLY A 163 23.33 -10.02 -34.20
C GLY A 163 23.25 -9.17 -35.47
N PHE A 164 22.26 -8.27 -35.52
CA PHE A 164 22.11 -7.32 -36.62
C PHE A 164 23.30 -6.34 -36.70
N ARG A 165 23.66 -5.69 -35.57
CA ARG A 165 24.76 -4.72 -35.51
C ARG A 165 26.12 -5.37 -35.73
N ALA A 166 26.34 -6.56 -35.16
CA ALA A 166 27.57 -7.32 -35.41
C ALA A 166 27.76 -7.66 -36.91
N ALA A 167 26.69 -8.05 -37.59
CA ALA A 167 26.74 -8.29 -39.04
C ALA A 167 27.03 -7.00 -39.84
N LYS A 168 26.47 -5.85 -39.42
CA LYS A 168 26.75 -4.55 -40.02
C LYS A 168 28.20 -4.10 -39.81
N VAL A 169 28.75 -4.33 -38.62
CA VAL A 169 30.18 -4.07 -38.30
C VAL A 169 31.07 -4.96 -39.16
N ALA A 170 30.77 -6.27 -39.28
CA ALA A 170 31.55 -7.19 -40.11
C ALA A 170 31.51 -6.84 -41.59
N LEU A 171 30.42 -6.23 -42.08
CA LEU A 171 30.28 -5.72 -43.45
C LEU A 171 31.03 -4.36 -43.65
N GLY A 172 31.55 -3.73 -42.59
CA GLY A 172 32.17 -2.42 -42.65
C GLY A 172 31.17 -1.27 -42.84
N VAL A 173 29.90 -1.46 -42.58
CA VAL A 173 28.83 -0.46 -42.73
C VAL A 173 28.66 0.37 -41.46
N GLU A 174 28.87 -0.23 -40.27
CA GLU A 174 28.86 0.48 -38.99
C GLU A 174 30.27 0.55 -38.39
N PRO A 175 30.65 1.65 -37.72
CA PRO A 175 31.99 1.83 -37.18
C PRO A 175 32.23 0.99 -35.92
N GLN A 176 33.34 0.26 -35.90
CA GLN A 176 33.73 -0.61 -34.78
C GLN A 176 33.96 0.14 -33.46
N SER A 177 34.45 1.38 -33.54
CA SER A 177 34.76 2.21 -32.35
C SER A 177 33.60 2.58 -31.48
N TRP A 178 32.39 2.61 -32.06
CA TRP A 178 31.16 3.03 -31.37
C TRP A 178 30.25 1.87 -30.99
N LEU A 179 30.64 0.64 -31.30
CA LEU A 179 29.91 -0.61 -31.05
C LEU A 179 30.85 -1.68 -30.44
N PRO A 180 31.45 -1.46 -29.27
CA PRO A 180 32.50 -2.34 -28.74
C PRO A 180 32.03 -3.78 -28.51
N ILE A 181 30.81 -3.98 -27.98
CA ILE A 181 30.26 -5.31 -27.71
C ILE A 181 29.82 -5.99 -29.02
N SER A 182 29.13 -5.29 -29.87
CA SER A 182 28.76 -5.80 -31.20
C SER A 182 29.97 -6.12 -32.05
N SER A 183 31.08 -5.34 -31.94
CA SER A 183 32.37 -5.61 -32.59
C SER A 183 33.05 -6.86 -32.04
N PHE A 184 32.95 -7.11 -30.74
CA PHE A 184 33.41 -8.37 -30.15
C PHE A 184 32.64 -9.55 -30.74
N TRP A 185 31.31 -9.47 -30.85
CA TRP A 185 30.50 -10.52 -31.48
C TRP A 185 30.84 -10.71 -32.96
N ALA A 186 31.06 -9.62 -33.72
CA ALA A 186 31.49 -9.64 -35.11
C ALA A 186 32.81 -10.39 -35.24
N SER A 187 33.82 -10.03 -34.43
CA SER A 187 35.16 -10.67 -34.48
C SER A 187 35.14 -12.12 -34.05
N ALA A 188 34.34 -12.46 -33.05
CA ALA A 188 34.30 -13.83 -32.53
C ALA A 188 33.58 -14.84 -33.45
N PHE A 189 32.51 -14.40 -34.13
CA PHE A 189 31.60 -15.32 -34.84
C PHE A 189 31.41 -15.05 -36.32
N LEU A 190 31.72 -13.84 -36.82
CA LEU A 190 31.32 -13.43 -38.18
C LEU A 190 32.49 -13.10 -39.12
N ASN A 191 33.71 -12.93 -38.65
CA ASN A 191 34.87 -12.46 -39.40
C ASN A 191 35.26 -13.35 -40.60
N ASN A 192 34.89 -14.64 -40.59
CA ASN A 192 35.24 -15.60 -41.64
C ASN A 192 34.11 -15.78 -42.68
N LEU A 193 33.02 -15.01 -42.54
CA LEU A 193 31.87 -15.13 -43.45
C LEU A 193 32.05 -14.20 -44.65
N ASN A 194 31.58 -14.64 -45.83
CA ASN A 194 31.57 -13.80 -47.02
C ASN A 194 30.45 -12.73 -46.94
N ALA A 195 30.58 -11.67 -47.74
CA ALA A 195 29.66 -10.55 -47.74
C ALA A 195 28.17 -10.95 -48.01
N SER A 196 27.93 -11.95 -48.84
CA SER A 196 26.57 -12.43 -49.11
C SER A 196 25.93 -13.07 -47.87
N THR A 197 26.69 -13.90 -47.14
CA THR A 197 26.25 -14.53 -45.88
C THR A 197 26.06 -13.47 -44.79
N LEU A 198 26.94 -12.49 -44.68
CA LEU A 198 26.80 -11.40 -43.71
C LEU A 198 25.55 -10.56 -44.01
N THR A 199 25.28 -10.26 -45.26
CA THR A 199 24.05 -9.52 -45.64
C THR A 199 22.80 -10.33 -45.31
N PHE A 200 22.79 -11.63 -45.57
CA PHE A 200 21.69 -12.52 -45.19
C PHE A 200 21.53 -12.57 -43.66
N THR A 201 22.61 -12.64 -42.89
CA THR A 201 22.61 -12.64 -41.42
C THR A 201 22.04 -11.34 -40.87
N ALA A 202 22.44 -10.17 -41.44
CA ALA A 202 21.87 -8.89 -41.03
C ALA A 202 20.37 -8.82 -41.31
N GLU A 203 19.92 -9.22 -42.50
CA GLU A 203 18.49 -9.24 -42.85
C GLU A 203 17.70 -10.23 -41.99
N PHE A 204 18.24 -11.41 -41.70
CA PHE A 204 17.62 -12.39 -40.81
C PHE A 204 17.40 -11.84 -39.43
N PHE A 205 18.43 -11.27 -38.77
CA PHE A 205 18.32 -10.71 -37.44
C PHE A 205 17.40 -9.49 -37.41
N TRP A 206 17.42 -8.65 -38.45
CA TRP A 206 16.52 -7.51 -38.57
C TRP A 206 15.04 -7.95 -38.60
N TRP A 207 14.68 -8.92 -39.48
CA TRP A 207 13.32 -9.42 -39.55
C TRP A 207 12.89 -10.14 -38.28
N PHE A 208 13.80 -10.92 -37.69
CA PHE A 208 13.50 -11.63 -36.45
C PHE A 208 13.30 -10.67 -35.27
N HIS A 209 14.12 -9.60 -35.18
CA HIS A 209 13.93 -8.55 -34.18
C HIS A 209 12.57 -7.89 -34.34
N ILE A 210 12.19 -7.43 -35.51
CA ILE A 210 10.88 -6.80 -35.76
C ILE A 210 9.71 -7.74 -35.45
N ALA A 211 9.79 -8.99 -35.87
CA ALA A 211 8.77 -9.99 -35.56
C ALA A 211 8.64 -10.21 -34.04
N LEU A 212 9.76 -10.28 -33.31
CA LEU A 212 9.79 -10.48 -31.88
C LEU A 212 9.27 -9.24 -31.13
N VAL A 213 9.59 -8.02 -31.58
CA VAL A 213 9.03 -6.77 -31.05
C VAL A 213 7.50 -6.77 -31.15
N LEU A 214 6.98 -7.08 -32.33
CA LEU A 214 5.54 -7.10 -32.57
C LEU A 214 4.83 -8.24 -31.80
N ALA A 215 5.48 -9.40 -31.66
CA ALA A 215 5.00 -10.49 -30.84
C ALA A 215 4.97 -10.08 -29.36
N PHE A 216 6.03 -9.45 -28.85
CA PHE A 216 6.11 -8.96 -27.48
C PHE A 216 5.05 -7.90 -27.18
N LEU A 217 4.85 -6.92 -28.08
CA LEU A 217 3.78 -5.93 -27.98
C LEU A 217 2.41 -6.59 -27.80
N ASN A 218 2.14 -7.64 -28.58
CA ASN A 218 0.87 -8.36 -28.54
C ASN A 218 0.75 -9.32 -27.34
N TYR A 219 1.87 -9.70 -26.72
CA TYR A 219 1.89 -10.50 -25.50
C TYR A 219 1.60 -9.65 -24.24
N LEU A 220 1.95 -8.35 -24.25
CA LEU A 220 1.80 -7.45 -23.10
C LEU A 220 0.41 -7.48 -22.44
N PRO A 221 -0.71 -7.36 -23.18
CA PRO A 221 -2.05 -7.33 -22.57
C PRO A 221 -2.44 -8.61 -21.82
N TYR A 222 -1.87 -9.75 -22.16
CA TYR A 222 -2.17 -11.05 -21.57
C TYR A 222 -1.27 -11.44 -20.40
N SER A 223 -0.16 -10.74 -20.25
CA SER A 223 0.89 -11.07 -19.29
C SER A 223 0.86 -10.13 -18.07
N LYS A 224 1.56 -10.51 -17.02
CA LYS A 224 1.86 -9.58 -15.90
C LYS A 224 2.70 -8.36 -16.32
N HIS A 225 3.20 -8.32 -17.56
CA HIS A 225 3.84 -7.16 -18.16
C HIS A 225 2.85 -6.09 -18.67
N SER A 226 1.54 -6.33 -18.57
CA SER A 226 0.49 -5.33 -18.81
C SER A 226 0.73 -4.03 -18.03
N HIS A 227 1.47 -4.11 -16.90
CA HIS A 227 1.86 -2.93 -16.13
C HIS A 227 2.65 -1.89 -16.93
N VAL A 228 3.38 -2.27 -17.97
CA VAL A 228 4.08 -1.32 -18.87
C VAL A 228 3.10 -0.33 -19.49
N LEU A 229 1.88 -0.77 -19.78
CA LEU A 229 0.81 0.06 -20.34
C LEU A 229 0.00 0.76 -19.26
N THR A 230 -0.24 0.07 -18.13
CA THR A 230 -1.21 0.49 -17.11
C THR A 230 -0.60 1.25 -15.95
N VAL A 231 0.72 1.17 -15.72
CA VAL A 231 1.38 1.85 -14.58
C VAL A 231 1.24 3.37 -14.65
N ILE A 232 1.31 3.94 -15.85
CA ILE A 232 1.21 5.39 -16.08
C ILE A 232 -0.15 5.91 -15.57
N PRO A 233 -1.30 5.45 -16.10
CA PRO A 233 -2.59 5.87 -15.58
C PRO A 233 -2.79 5.42 -14.13
N ASN A 234 -2.28 4.27 -13.72
CA ASN A 234 -2.46 3.78 -12.36
C ASN A 234 -1.83 4.67 -11.30
N VAL A 235 -0.58 5.09 -11.51
CA VAL A 235 0.14 6.01 -10.61
C VAL A 235 -0.46 7.42 -10.68
N PHE A 236 -0.86 7.89 -11.88
CA PHE A 236 -1.46 9.20 -12.03
C PHE A 236 -2.78 9.32 -11.28
N PHE A 237 -3.66 8.33 -11.38
CA PHE A 237 -4.97 8.30 -10.73
C PHE A 237 -4.96 7.65 -9.33
N GLN A 238 -3.80 7.52 -8.70
CA GLN A 238 -3.69 7.01 -7.33
C GLN A 238 -4.53 7.82 -6.34
N ASN A 239 -4.90 7.19 -5.23
CA ASN A 239 -5.50 7.90 -4.11
C ASN A 239 -4.45 8.76 -3.40
N LEU A 240 -4.66 10.08 -3.36
CA LEU A 240 -3.81 11.05 -2.64
C LEU A 240 -4.31 11.33 -1.21
N GLU A 241 -5.51 10.89 -0.86
CA GLU A 241 -6.03 10.99 0.50
C GLU A 241 -5.17 10.21 1.50
N PRO A 242 -5.23 10.54 2.79
CA PRO A 242 -4.60 9.77 3.84
C PRO A 242 -5.01 8.29 3.73
N ARG A 243 -4.07 7.37 3.90
CA ARG A 243 -4.32 5.92 3.72
C ARG A 243 -5.38 5.35 4.66
N GLY A 244 -5.56 5.98 5.81
CA GLY A 244 -6.59 5.60 6.77
C GLY A 244 -7.99 6.09 6.42
N LYS A 245 -8.13 6.97 5.42
CA LYS A 245 -9.42 7.48 4.97
C LYS A 245 -10.08 6.48 4.02
N MET A 246 -11.27 6.05 4.37
CA MET A 246 -12.10 5.18 3.53
C MET A 246 -13.12 6.00 2.75
N THR A 247 -13.59 5.44 1.64
CA THR A 247 -14.70 6.02 0.88
C THR A 247 -15.97 6.03 1.72
N THR A 248 -16.75 7.09 1.62
CA THR A 248 -18.04 7.22 2.31
C THR A 248 -19.15 6.77 1.37
N ILE A 249 -20.11 5.99 1.87
CA ILE A 249 -21.33 5.63 1.12
C ILE A 249 -22.35 6.77 1.31
N ASP A 250 -22.88 7.28 0.22
CA ASP A 250 -23.98 8.25 0.26
C ASP A 250 -25.31 7.49 0.35
N PHE A 251 -25.88 7.44 1.56
CA PHE A 251 -27.17 6.81 1.81
C PHE A 251 -28.38 7.71 1.50
N GLU A 252 -28.14 9.01 1.31
CA GLU A 252 -29.21 9.96 1.01
C GLU A 252 -29.56 9.97 -0.49
N ASN A 253 -28.56 9.74 -1.35
CA ASN A 253 -28.70 9.77 -2.80
C ASN A 253 -28.44 8.39 -3.41
N VAL A 254 -29.13 7.37 -2.92
CA VAL A 254 -28.99 6.00 -3.44
C VAL A 254 -29.77 5.87 -4.74
N PRO A 255 -29.13 5.49 -5.87
CA PRO A 255 -29.86 5.18 -7.11
C PRO A 255 -30.83 4.01 -6.92
N ASP A 256 -31.97 4.07 -7.63
CA ASP A 256 -33.06 3.05 -7.52
C ASP A 256 -32.62 1.63 -7.92
N ASP A 257 -31.51 1.50 -8.65
CA ASP A 257 -30.97 0.23 -9.14
C ASP A 257 -29.88 -0.38 -8.23
N VAL A 258 -29.62 0.22 -7.06
CA VAL A 258 -28.68 -0.32 -6.07
C VAL A 258 -29.35 -1.42 -5.27
N GLU A 259 -28.92 -2.67 -5.49
CA GLU A 259 -29.43 -3.86 -4.80
C GLU A 259 -28.77 -4.09 -3.44
N HIS A 260 -27.50 -3.67 -3.27
CA HIS A 260 -26.70 -3.87 -2.08
C HIS A 260 -25.60 -2.81 -1.97
N PHE A 261 -25.00 -2.66 -0.78
CA PHE A 261 -23.89 -1.74 -0.54
C PHE A 261 -22.55 -2.49 -0.46
N GLY A 262 -21.45 -1.79 -0.76
CA GLY A 262 -20.12 -2.39 -0.84
C GLY A 262 -19.88 -3.06 -2.19
N ALA A 263 -18.89 -3.95 -2.25
CA ALA A 263 -18.53 -4.66 -3.48
C ALA A 263 -18.83 -6.15 -3.35
N GLY A 264 -20.02 -6.55 -3.78
CA GLY A 264 -20.44 -7.94 -3.91
C GLY A 264 -20.14 -8.48 -5.30
N LYS A 265 -20.48 -7.72 -6.35
CA LYS A 265 -20.29 -8.08 -7.74
C LYS A 265 -19.12 -7.30 -8.35
N PHE A 266 -18.63 -7.75 -9.50
CA PHE A 266 -17.53 -7.07 -10.21
C PHE A 266 -17.86 -5.61 -10.56
N GLU A 267 -19.07 -5.33 -10.96
CA GLU A 267 -19.52 -3.99 -11.34
C GLU A 267 -19.57 -2.98 -10.17
N ASP A 268 -19.54 -3.45 -8.93
CA ASP A 268 -19.53 -2.61 -7.73
C ASP A 268 -18.16 -1.99 -7.47
N PHE A 269 -17.11 -2.57 -8.03
CA PHE A 269 -15.76 -1.99 -7.97
C PHE A 269 -15.67 -0.73 -8.84
N SER A 270 -14.70 0.12 -8.53
CA SER A 270 -14.39 1.26 -9.38
C SER A 270 -13.55 0.83 -10.59
N TRP A 271 -13.60 1.63 -11.66
CA TRP A 271 -12.69 1.43 -12.81
C TRP A 271 -11.21 1.43 -12.36
N LYS A 272 -10.88 2.18 -11.28
CA LYS A 272 -9.53 2.23 -10.72
C LYS A 272 -9.14 0.91 -10.04
N ASP A 273 -10.08 0.24 -9.37
CA ASP A 273 -9.83 -1.07 -8.76
C ASP A 273 -9.55 -2.13 -9.82
N VAL A 274 -10.26 -2.06 -10.95
CA VAL A 274 -10.01 -2.92 -12.11
C VAL A 274 -8.66 -2.60 -12.73
N LEU A 275 -8.31 -1.31 -12.91
CA LEU A 275 -6.99 -0.89 -13.39
C LEU A 275 -5.87 -1.39 -12.45
N ASP A 276 -6.06 -1.31 -11.13
CA ASP A 276 -5.15 -1.88 -10.14
C ASP A 276 -4.90 -3.37 -10.37
N ALA A 277 -5.97 -4.13 -10.61
CA ALA A 277 -5.89 -5.57 -10.82
C ALA A 277 -5.06 -5.92 -12.06
N TYR A 278 -5.22 -5.19 -13.16
CA TYR A 278 -4.43 -5.36 -14.38
C TYR A 278 -3.00 -4.79 -14.27
N THR A 279 -2.78 -3.83 -13.38
CA THR A 279 -1.44 -3.27 -13.15
C THR A 279 -0.58 -4.16 -12.24
N CYS A 280 -1.19 -5.05 -11.47
CA CYS A 280 -0.49 -5.93 -10.54
C CYS A 280 0.50 -6.85 -11.26
N THR A 281 1.80 -6.72 -10.91
CA THR A 281 2.89 -7.56 -11.43
C THR A 281 3.12 -8.84 -10.63
N GLU A 282 2.29 -9.11 -9.63
CA GLU A 282 2.40 -10.28 -8.75
C GLU A 282 3.76 -10.38 -8.03
N CYS A 283 4.43 -9.26 -7.77
CA CYS A 283 5.77 -9.23 -7.18
C CYS A 283 5.85 -9.77 -5.74
N GLY A 284 4.71 -9.95 -5.05
CA GLY A 284 4.62 -10.54 -3.71
C GLY A 284 4.95 -9.61 -2.54
N ARG A 285 5.46 -8.38 -2.76
CA ARG A 285 5.86 -7.47 -1.68
C ARG A 285 4.74 -7.20 -0.66
N CYS A 286 3.50 -7.07 -1.11
CA CYS A 286 2.34 -6.86 -0.24
C CYS A 286 2.05 -8.07 0.64
N THR A 287 2.22 -9.27 0.13
CA THR A 287 2.03 -10.54 0.84
C THR A 287 3.16 -10.79 1.85
N ASP A 288 4.42 -10.56 1.44
CA ASP A 288 5.60 -10.71 2.32
C ASP A 288 5.53 -9.81 3.57
N ASN A 289 4.86 -8.66 3.46
CA ASN A 289 4.71 -7.70 4.55
C ASN A 289 3.33 -7.76 5.22
N CYS A 290 2.49 -8.72 4.85
CA CYS A 290 1.17 -8.88 5.45
C CYS A 290 1.27 -9.64 6.78
N PRO A 291 0.78 -9.07 7.90
CA PRO A 291 0.82 -9.75 9.19
C PRO A 291 -0.05 -11.02 9.22
N ALA A 292 -1.18 -11.03 8.53
CA ALA A 292 -2.03 -12.21 8.42
C ALA A 292 -1.28 -13.35 7.69
N TRP A 293 -0.66 -13.05 6.56
CA TRP A 293 0.13 -14.05 5.82
C TRP A 293 1.33 -14.56 6.61
N ALA A 294 2.01 -13.67 7.33
CA ALA A 294 3.16 -14.03 8.15
C ALA A 294 2.81 -14.97 9.32
N THR A 295 1.54 -15.04 9.67
CA THR A 295 0.97 -15.91 10.72
C THR A 295 0.05 -16.99 10.15
N ASP A 296 0.36 -17.46 8.95
CA ASP A 296 -0.28 -18.59 8.26
C ASP A 296 -1.81 -18.48 8.10
N LYS A 297 -2.35 -17.25 8.11
CA LYS A 297 -3.74 -17.00 7.73
C LYS A 297 -3.89 -17.10 6.21
N THR A 298 -5.10 -17.36 5.76
CA THR A 298 -5.47 -17.53 4.35
C THR A 298 -5.29 -16.26 3.51
N LEU A 299 -5.28 -15.06 4.11
CA LEU A 299 -5.19 -13.79 3.41
C LEU A 299 -3.83 -13.54 2.77
N SER A 300 -3.80 -13.46 1.45
CA SER A 300 -2.72 -12.87 0.64
C SER A 300 -3.22 -11.59 -0.04
N PRO A 301 -2.72 -10.40 0.30
CA PRO A 301 -3.16 -9.16 -0.36
C PRO A 301 -2.89 -9.13 -1.88
N ARG A 302 -1.87 -9.87 -2.36
CA ARG A 302 -1.63 -10.10 -3.78
C ARG A 302 -2.81 -10.85 -4.39
N ASP A 303 -3.25 -11.92 -3.74
CA ASP A 303 -4.25 -12.82 -4.29
C ASP A 303 -5.63 -12.15 -4.34
N ILE A 304 -5.97 -11.29 -3.40
CA ILE A 304 -7.17 -10.43 -3.49
C ILE A 304 -7.20 -9.66 -4.83
N VAL A 305 -6.08 -9.06 -5.21
CA VAL A 305 -5.98 -8.26 -6.45
C VAL A 305 -5.97 -9.15 -7.70
N THR A 306 -5.26 -10.27 -7.65
CA THR A 306 -5.18 -11.18 -8.80
C THR A 306 -6.46 -11.99 -9.00
N LYS A 307 -7.16 -12.37 -7.94
CA LYS A 307 -8.49 -12.99 -8.01
C LYS A 307 -9.50 -12.06 -8.71
N LEU A 308 -9.49 -10.75 -8.41
CA LEU A 308 -10.31 -9.76 -9.13
C LEU A 308 -9.99 -9.74 -10.63
N ARG A 309 -8.70 -9.79 -11.02
CA ARG A 309 -8.29 -9.88 -12.43
C ARG A 309 -8.72 -11.20 -13.08
N HIS A 310 -8.54 -12.33 -12.39
CA HIS A 310 -8.93 -13.64 -12.87
C HIS A 310 -10.44 -13.74 -13.05
N PHE A 311 -11.21 -13.25 -12.09
CA PHE A 311 -12.67 -13.14 -12.18
C PHE A 311 -13.09 -12.35 -13.44
N ALA A 312 -12.46 -11.18 -13.65
CA ALA A 312 -12.70 -10.34 -14.82
C ALA A 312 -12.36 -11.04 -16.16
N THR A 313 -11.30 -11.86 -16.18
CA THR A 313 -10.85 -12.54 -17.41
C THR A 313 -11.57 -13.86 -17.69
N ALA A 314 -11.88 -14.64 -16.67
CA ALA A 314 -12.57 -15.93 -16.79
C ALA A 314 -13.97 -15.79 -17.42
N ASN A 315 -14.66 -14.71 -17.09
CA ASN A 315 -16.03 -14.46 -17.51
C ASN A 315 -16.12 -13.61 -18.81
N GLY A 316 -14.99 -13.36 -19.49
CA GLY A 316 -14.94 -12.66 -20.79
C GLY A 316 -15.46 -11.21 -20.78
N GLY A 317 -15.57 -10.60 -19.60
CA GLY A 317 -16.05 -9.22 -19.44
C GLY A 317 -17.52 -9.02 -19.83
N THR A 318 -18.36 -10.02 -19.74
CA THR A 318 -19.74 -10.04 -20.23
C THR A 318 -20.76 -10.40 -19.13
N ASP A 319 -22.01 -10.64 -19.54
CA ASP A 319 -23.19 -10.83 -18.67
C ASP A 319 -23.05 -11.93 -17.59
N ALA A 320 -22.13 -12.89 -17.75
CA ALA A 320 -21.84 -13.89 -16.71
C ALA A 320 -21.29 -13.28 -15.42
N MET A 321 -20.53 -12.17 -15.49
CA MET A 321 -19.99 -11.46 -14.33
C MET A 321 -21.07 -10.76 -13.49
N LYS A 322 -22.24 -10.54 -14.05
CA LYS A 322 -23.33 -9.80 -13.38
C LYS A 322 -24.05 -10.60 -12.30
N ASN A 323 -23.95 -11.94 -12.36
CA ASN A 323 -24.71 -12.84 -11.47
C ASN A 323 -23.86 -13.57 -10.43
N GLU A 324 -22.53 -13.40 -10.44
CA GLU A 324 -21.61 -14.08 -9.55
C GLU A 324 -21.04 -13.10 -8.51
N TYR A 325 -20.96 -13.53 -7.25
CA TYR A 325 -20.40 -12.74 -6.17
C TYR A 325 -18.91 -13.05 -5.99
N LEU A 326 -18.09 -12.00 -5.90
CA LEU A 326 -16.65 -12.15 -5.65
C LEU A 326 -16.34 -12.54 -4.19
N PRO A 327 -16.99 -11.97 -3.17
CA PRO A 327 -16.93 -12.51 -1.81
C PRO A 327 -17.73 -13.81 -1.74
N SER A 328 -17.06 -14.94 -1.92
CA SER A 328 -17.66 -16.30 -1.91
C SER A 328 -16.58 -17.35 -1.62
N GLU A 329 -16.99 -18.57 -1.34
CA GLU A 329 -16.06 -19.69 -1.13
C GLU A 329 -15.23 -20.03 -2.38
N ASP A 330 -15.77 -19.76 -3.57
CA ASP A 330 -15.09 -20.05 -4.85
C ASP A 330 -14.03 -19.01 -5.23
N TRP A 331 -14.14 -17.77 -4.76
CA TRP A 331 -13.26 -16.67 -5.13
C TRP A 331 -12.51 -16.06 -3.94
N VAL A 332 -13.14 -15.18 -3.18
CA VAL A 332 -12.55 -14.53 -2.02
C VAL A 332 -13.37 -14.88 -0.79
N THR A 333 -12.82 -15.69 0.10
CA THR A 333 -13.57 -16.18 1.25
C THR A 333 -13.77 -15.09 2.32
N PRO A 334 -14.86 -15.16 3.10
CA PRO A 334 -15.02 -14.29 4.27
C PRO A 334 -13.84 -14.38 5.25
N GLU A 335 -13.25 -15.56 5.42
CA GLU A 335 -12.08 -15.78 6.27
C GLU A 335 -10.87 -14.93 5.77
N GLU A 336 -10.57 -14.96 4.46
CA GLU A 336 -9.53 -14.11 3.87
C GLU A 336 -9.78 -12.63 4.16
N LEU A 337 -11.01 -12.17 3.99
CA LEU A 337 -11.36 -10.77 4.18
C LEU A 337 -11.22 -10.34 5.63
N TYR A 338 -11.75 -11.12 6.58
CA TYR A 338 -11.70 -10.76 8.01
C TYR A 338 -10.36 -11.09 8.68
N ALA A 339 -9.43 -11.77 8.02
CA ALA A 339 -8.05 -11.87 8.48
C ALA A 339 -7.27 -10.54 8.34
N CYS A 340 -7.76 -9.57 7.56
CA CYS A 340 -7.10 -8.27 7.38
C CYS A 340 -7.20 -7.41 8.64
N THR A 341 -6.04 -6.95 9.14
CA THR A 341 -5.92 -6.01 10.26
C THR A 341 -6.01 -4.54 9.86
N THR A 342 -6.30 -4.22 8.60
CA THR A 342 -6.34 -2.86 8.02
C THR A 342 -5.11 -1.99 8.32
N CYS A 343 -3.96 -2.62 8.53
CA CYS A 343 -2.72 -1.93 8.91
C CYS A 343 -2.02 -1.17 7.76
N SER A 344 -2.50 -1.30 6.53
CA SER A 344 -1.96 -0.65 5.31
C SER A 344 -0.51 -1.01 4.93
N ALA A 345 0.07 -2.08 5.51
CA ALA A 345 1.42 -2.51 5.15
C ALA A 345 1.52 -2.91 3.66
N CYS A 346 0.52 -3.59 3.13
CA CYS A 346 0.43 -3.98 1.72
C CYS A 346 0.43 -2.77 0.77
N VAL A 347 -0.32 -1.73 1.10
CA VAL A 347 -0.40 -0.48 0.33
C VAL A 347 0.92 0.29 0.40
N GLU A 348 1.58 0.31 1.59
CA GLU A 348 2.90 0.94 1.76
C GLU A 348 3.96 0.28 0.90
N GLN A 349 3.97 -1.03 0.83
CA GLN A 349 4.99 -1.79 0.10
C GLN A 349 4.74 -1.89 -1.40
N CYS A 350 3.54 -1.54 -1.89
CA CYS A 350 3.22 -1.65 -3.31
C CYS A 350 3.93 -0.56 -4.13
N PRO A 351 4.85 -0.91 -5.06
CA PRO A 351 5.52 0.06 -5.91
C PRO A 351 4.59 0.69 -6.95
N LEU A 352 3.45 0.07 -7.21
CA LEU A 352 2.47 0.46 -8.23
C LEU A 352 1.27 1.23 -7.66
N PHE A 353 1.26 1.54 -6.35
CA PHE A 353 0.19 2.27 -5.67
C PHE A 353 -1.19 1.59 -5.73
N ILE A 354 -1.20 0.27 -5.71
CA ILE A 354 -2.42 -0.51 -5.64
C ILE A 354 -2.99 -0.43 -4.22
N ASP A 355 -4.29 -0.21 -4.12
CA ASP A 355 -5.01 -0.20 -2.84
C ASP A 355 -5.69 -1.56 -2.60
N GLN A 356 -4.95 -2.48 -1.97
CA GLN A 356 -5.47 -3.79 -1.59
C GLN A 356 -6.46 -3.67 -0.42
N MET A 357 -6.18 -2.78 0.53
CA MET A 357 -7.00 -2.61 1.73
C MET A 357 -8.39 -2.06 1.38
N GLY A 358 -8.47 -1.07 0.50
CA GLY A 358 -9.76 -0.52 0.07
C GLY A 358 -10.68 -1.59 -0.54
N LYS A 359 -10.13 -2.48 -1.38
CA LYS A 359 -10.89 -3.60 -1.96
C LYS A 359 -11.42 -4.57 -0.91
N ILE A 360 -10.61 -4.89 0.11
CA ILE A 360 -11.02 -5.75 1.23
C ILE A 360 -12.18 -5.11 2.00
N ILE A 361 -12.09 -3.80 2.28
CA ILE A 361 -13.15 -3.10 3.02
C ILE A 361 -14.45 -3.01 2.22
N GLU A 362 -14.38 -2.75 0.91
CA GLU A 362 -15.59 -2.74 0.07
C GLU A 362 -16.29 -4.11 0.05
N MET A 363 -15.54 -5.20 0.01
CA MET A 363 -16.09 -6.55 0.12
C MET A 363 -16.64 -6.87 1.53
N ARG A 364 -15.98 -6.40 2.60
CA ARG A 364 -16.53 -6.50 3.97
C ARG A 364 -17.84 -5.75 4.12
N ARG A 365 -17.96 -4.55 3.52
CA ARG A 365 -19.21 -3.78 3.52
C ARG A 365 -20.36 -4.60 2.94
N PHE A 366 -20.12 -5.25 1.81
CA PHE A 366 -21.11 -6.15 1.24
C PHE A 366 -21.48 -7.26 2.22
N LEU A 367 -20.51 -8.04 2.72
CA LEU A 367 -20.78 -9.17 3.61
C LEU A 367 -21.49 -8.74 4.91
N THR A 368 -21.03 -7.65 5.53
CA THR A 368 -21.58 -7.21 6.82
C THR A 368 -22.98 -6.63 6.68
N MET A 369 -23.23 -5.80 5.68
CA MET A 369 -24.53 -5.18 5.46
C MET A 369 -25.58 -6.16 4.93
N GLU A 370 -25.14 -7.26 4.27
CA GLU A 370 -25.99 -8.41 3.93
C GLU A 370 -26.16 -9.41 5.09
N GLY A 371 -25.69 -9.07 6.30
CA GLY A 371 -25.87 -9.90 7.49
C GLY A 371 -25.02 -11.18 7.52
N GLN A 372 -23.97 -11.27 6.70
CA GLN A 372 -23.10 -12.44 6.60
C GLN A 372 -21.92 -12.43 7.59
N LEU A 373 -21.72 -11.35 8.34
CA LEU A 373 -20.76 -11.32 9.45
C LEU A 373 -21.24 -12.20 10.58
N THR A 374 -20.34 -12.99 11.16
CA THR A 374 -20.64 -13.94 12.25
C THR A 374 -19.72 -13.76 13.45
N GLY A 375 -20.00 -14.48 14.54
CA GLY A 375 -19.14 -14.55 15.71
C GLY A 375 -19.23 -13.36 16.66
N THR A 376 -18.14 -13.10 17.41
CA THR A 376 -18.09 -12.08 18.47
C THR A 376 -18.17 -10.67 17.94
N ALA A 377 -17.74 -10.42 16.71
CA ALA A 377 -17.81 -9.11 16.04
C ALA A 377 -19.26 -8.59 15.93
N VAL A 378 -20.24 -9.47 15.66
CA VAL A 378 -21.67 -9.10 15.60
C VAL A 378 -22.14 -8.53 16.92
N ARG A 379 -21.77 -9.19 18.05
CA ARG A 379 -22.13 -8.69 19.40
C ARG A 379 -21.51 -7.32 19.66
N THR A 380 -20.29 -7.09 19.17
CA THR A 380 -19.63 -5.78 19.30
C THR A 380 -20.37 -4.71 18.54
N LEU A 381 -20.82 -4.99 17.31
CA LEU A 381 -21.65 -4.06 16.53
C LEU A 381 -22.98 -3.75 17.22
N GLN A 382 -23.64 -4.76 17.78
CA GLN A 382 -24.88 -4.59 18.55
C GLN A 382 -24.67 -3.68 19.79
N LYS A 383 -23.56 -3.88 20.54
CA LYS A 383 -23.21 -3.02 21.69
C LYS A 383 -22.85 -1.60 21.27
N LEU A 384 -22.17 -1.44 20.14
CA LEU A 384 -21.89 -0.12 19.57
C LEU A 384 -23.18 0.64 19.23
N GLY A 385 -24.14 -0.03 18.59
CA GLY A 385 -25.43 0.60 18.27
C GLY A 385 -26.29 0.90 19.49
N SER A 386 -26.29 0.04 20.51
CA SER A 386 -27.16 0.20 21.69
C SER A 386 -26.59 1.09 22.79
N HIS A 387 -25.25 1.12 22.97
CA HIS A 387 -24.60 1.80 24.09
C HIS A 387 -23.52 2.81 23.64
N GLY A 388 -23.27 2.95 22.33
CA GLY A 388 -22.23 3.84 21.81
C GLY A 388 -20.80 3.42 22.20
N ASN A 389 -20.58 2.17 22.62
CA ASN A 389 -19.26 1.62 22.90
C ASN A 389 -19.21 0.09 22.74
N PRO A 390 -18.02 -0.49 22.43
CA PRO A 390 -17.90 -1.90 22.09
C PRO A 390 -18.08 -2.87 23.25
N TRP A 391 -18.02 -2.40 24.52
CA TRP A 391 -18.24 -3.24 25.71
C TRP A 391 -19.71 -3.33 26.12
N GLY A 392 -20.54 -2.34 25.73
CA GLY A 392 -21.93 -2.22 26.18
C GLY A 392 -22.05 -1.69 27.60
N PHE A 393 -21.11 -0.82 28.02
CA PHE A 393 -21.16 -0.13 29.29
C PHE A 393 -22.01 1.14 29.20
N GLU A 394 -22.52 1.59 30.34
CA GLU A 394 -23.31 2.81 30.41
C GLU A 394 -22.44 4.07 30.18
N SER A 395 -23.01 5.09 29.56
CA SER A 395 -22.28 6.34 29.26
C SER A 395 -21.77 7.05 30.51
N GLY A 396 -22.46 6.91 31.65
CA GLY A 396 -22.05 7.45 32.94
C GLY A 396 -20.74 6.87 33.48
N ASP A 397 -20.42 5.62 33.09
CA ASP A 397 -19.22 4.92 33.53
C ASP A 397 -17.92 5.46 32.85
N ARG A 398 -18.05 6.42 31.93
CA ARG A 398 -16.90 7.06 31.28
C ARG A 398 -16.12 8.01 32.21
N THR A 399 -16.69 8.46 33.30
CA THR A 399 -16.16 9.60 34.08
C THR A 399 -15.67 9.31 35.48
N PRO A 400 -15.78 8.13 36.10
CA PRO A 400 -15.30 7.92 37.47
C PRO A 400 -13.84 8.29 37.64
N TRP A 401 -12.93 7.86 36.75
CA TRP A 401 -11.50 8.19 36.77
C TRP A 401 -11.24 9.71 36.67
N ALA A 402 -12.03 10.40 35.84
CA ALA A 402 -11.91 11.84 35.64
C ALA A 402 -12.31 12.65 36.88
N LYS A 403 -13.31 12.17 37.65
CA LYS A 403 -13.70 12.78 38.93
C LYS A 403 -12.61 12.66 39.97
N GLU A 404 -11.95 11.49 40.06
CA GLU A 404 -10.83 11.29 41.00
C GLU A 404 -9.65 12.22 40.70
N LYS A 405 -9.46 12.55 39.44
CA LYS A 405 -8.38 13.42 38.95
C LYS A 405 -8.81 14.88 38.77
N GLU A 406 -10.01 15.26 39.16
CA GLU A 406 -10.56 16.62 39.02
C GLU A 406 -10.43 17.14 37.58
N VAL A 407 -10.76 16.27 36.57
CA VAL A 407 -10.78 16.64 35.17
C VAL A 407 -12.13 17.25 34.80
N PRO A 408 -12.18 18.45 34.20
CA PRO A 408 -13.42 19.10 33.81
C PRO A 408 -14.18 18.28 32.75
N VAL A 409 -15.51 18.15 32.93
CA VAL A 409 -16.39 17.42 32.00
C VAL A 409 -17.40 18.38 31.42
N LEU A 410 -17.45 18.52 30.10
CA LEU A 410 -18.44 19.32 29.38
C LEU A 410 -19.87 18.82 29.67
N GLY A 411 -20.82 19.71 29.80
CA GLY A 411 -22.21 19.38 30.14
C GLY A 411 -22.43 19.04 31.62
N ASN A 412 -21.36 18.91 32.42
CA ASN A 412 -21.48 18.50 33.84
C ASN A 412 -20.51 19.29 34.73
N GLY A 413 -20.87 20.52 35.05
CA GLY A 413 -20.08 21.39 35.94
C GLY A 413 -19.03 22.29 35.27
N ALA A 414 -18.53 21.92 34.10
CA ALA A 414 -17.59 22.73 33.29
C ALA A 414 -18.27 23.62 32.24
N GLY A 415 -19.61 23.76 32.30
CA GLY A 415 -20.37 24.51 31.30
C GLY A 415 -20.55 23.74 29.98
N ASN A 416 -21.23 24.38 29.04
CA ASN A 416 -21.54 23.80 27.72
C ASN A 416 -20.75 24.47 26.57
N ASN A 417 -19.66 25.19 26.89
CA ASN A 417 -18.90 25.95 25.90
C ASN A 417 -17.43 25.52 25.93
N ALA A 418 -17.03 24.76 24.91
CA ALA A 418 -15.66 24.31 24.75
C ALA A 418 -14.68 25.44 24.38
N GLU A 419 -15.17 26.64 23.97
CA GLU A 419 -14.30 27.81 23.70
C GLU A 419 -13.59 28.37 24.93
N GLU A 420 -13.99 27.95 26.14
CA GLU A 420 -13.29 28.31 27.40
C GLU A 420 -12.02 27.50 27.63
N PHE A 421 -11.81 26.44 26.82
CA PHE A 421 -10.67 25.53 26.91
C PHE A 421 -9.77 25.66 25.66
N ASP A 422 -8.47 25.43 25.85
CA ASP A 422 -7.49 25.41 24.76
C ASP A 422 -7.70 24.21 23.87
N VAL A 423 -8.20 23.09 24.44
CA VAL A 423 -8.35 21.80 23.77
C VAL A 423 -9.32 20.90 24.52
N ILE A 424 -10.03 20.06 23.77
CA ILE A 424 -10.83 18.96 24.32
C ILE A 424 -10.03 17.66 24.22
N PHE A 425 -9.91 16.95 25.33
CA PHE A 425 -9.25 15.66 25.36
C PHE A 425 -10.26 14.54 25.07
N TRP A 426 -10.14 13.95 23.88
CA TRP A 426 -10.91 12.79 23.45
C TRP A 426 -10.31 11.54 24.07
N THR A 427 -10.94 10.99 25.09
CA THR A 427 -10.44 9.82 25.80
C THR A 427 -10.64 8.52 25.03
N GLY A 428 -11.65 8.46 24.18
CA GLY A 428 -12.04 7.24 23.49
C GLY A 428 -12.60 6.18 24.45
N CYS A 429 -13.03 5.07 23.88
CA CYS A 429 -13.62 4.00 24.69
C CYS A 429 -12.60 3.32 25.60
N PHE A 430 -11.34 3.10 25.15
CA PHE A 430 -10.29 2.51 25.97
C PHE A 430 -9.91 3.42 27.14
N GLY A 431 -9.70 4.71 26.92
CA GLY A 431 -9.40 5.67 27.99
C GLY A 431 -10.55 5.86 28.97
N ALA A 432 -11.77 5.53 28.58
CA ALA A 432 -12.94 5.64 29.43
C ALA A 432 -13.23 4.38 30.26
N TYR A 433 -13.06 3.18 29.72
CA TYR A 433 -13.57 1.95 30.32
C TYR A 433 -12.50 0.89 30.63
N ASP A 434 -11.36 0.91 29.92
CA ASP A 434 -10.28 -0.04 30.17
C ASP A 434 -9.38 0.44 31.31
N PRO A 435 -9.05 -0.38 32.33
CA PRO A 435 -8.26 0.06 33.48
C PRO A 435 -6.90 0.66 33.09
N ARG A 436 -6.16 0.03 32.17
CA ARG A 436 -4.88 0.55 31.68
C ARG A 436 -5.07 1.80 30.84
N GLY A 437 -6.12 1.83 30.03
CA GLY A 437 -6.52 3.02 29.26
C GLY A 437 -6.83 4.20 30.15
N GLN A 438 -7.48 4.00 31.29
CA GLN A 438 -7.77 5.02 32.30
C GLN A 438 -6.51 5.56 32.98
N GLU A 439 -5.53 4.70 33.29
CA GLU A 439 -4.22 5.13 33.80
C GLU A 439 -3.50 6.05 32.80
N VAL A 440 -3.48 5.68 31.51
CA VAL A 440 -2.90 6.51 30.45
C VAL A 440 -3.64 7.84 30.31
N ALA A 441 -4.98 7.82 30.29
CA ALA A 441 -5.80 9.04 30.21
C ALA A 441 -5.59 9.97 31.43
N SER A 442 -5.47 9.39 32.61
CA SER A 442 -5.15 10.08 33.85
C SER A 442 -3.78 10.76 33.79
N THR A 443 -2.75 10.03 33.35
CA THR A 443 -1.38 10.54 33.20
C THR A 443 -1.32 11.68 32.17
N ILE A 444 -1.97 11.53 31.02
CA ILE A 444 -2.06 12.61 30.01
C ILE A 444 -2.73 13.85 30.64
N SER A 445 -3.80 13.66 31.38
CA SER A 445 -4.50 14.76 32.07
C SER A 445 -3.59 15.49 33.07
N GLU A 446 -2.75 14.76 33.82
CA GLU A 446 -1.76 15.35 34.74
C GLU A 446 -0.69 16.13 33.96
N LEU A 447 -0.18 15.61 32.87
CA LEU A 447 0.78 16.30 31.99
C LEU A 447 0.20 17.59 31.40
N LEU A 448 -1.07 17.57 30.97
CA LEU A 448 -1.74 18.76 30.47
C LEU A 448 -1.90 19.84 31.56
N LYS A 449 -2.24 19.44 32.79
CA LYS A 449 -2.31 20.36 33.93
C LYS A 449 -0.95 20.96 34.26
N GLU A 450 0.10 20.14 34.30
CA GLU A 450 1.47 20.59 34.55
C GLU A 450 1.95 21.61 33.50
N ALA A 451 1.56 21.37 32.24
CA ALA A 451 1.85 22.27 31.12
C ALA A 451 1.01 23.57 31.14
N GLY A 452 0.08 23.72 32.08
CA GLY A 452 -0.83 24.87 32.19
C GLY A 452 -1.86 24.92 31.04
N VAL A 453 -2.16 23.79 30.39
CA VAL A 453 -3.16 23.70 29.32
C VAL A 453 -4.56 23.63 29.94
N LYS A 454 -5.45 24.50 29.51
CA LYS A 454 -6.88 24.43 29.88
C LYS A 454 -7.56 23.40 29.01
N PHE A 455 -8.00 22.30 29.57
CA PHE A 455 -8.68 21.23 28.82
C PHE A 455 -9.90 20.71 29.58
N ALA A 456 -10.79 20.07 28.82
CA ALA A 456 -11.92 19.30 29.35
C ALA A 456 -12.09 18.02 28.54
N ILE A 457 -12.90 17.09 29.08
CA ILE A 457 -13.38 15.90 28.33
C ILE A 457 -14.86 16.05 28.04
N MET A 458 -15.34 15.32 27.03
CA MET A 458 -16.79 15.29 26.71
C MET A 458 -17.56 14.36 27.64
N GLY A 459 -16.89 13.42 28.30
CA GLY A 459 -17.49 12.50 29.28
C GLY A 459 -18.64 11.67 28.71
N PRO A 460 -19.84 11.66 29.36
CA PRO A 460 -20.99 10.88 28.92
C PRO A 460 -21.52 11.25 27.52
N SER A 461 -21.21 12.47 27.04
CA SER A 461 -21.61 12.92 25.70
C SER A 461 -20.74 12.38 24.57
N GLU A 462 -19.60 11.77 24.91
CA GLU A 462 -18.71 11.12 23.94
C GLU A 462 -19.19 9.69 23.66
N THR A 463 -19.39 9.34 22.37
CA THR A 463 -19.59 7.95 21.95
C THR A 463 -18.34 7.42 21.25
N CYS A 464 -18.32 6.11 20.94
CA CYS A 464 -17.26 5.55 20.10
C CYS A 464 -17.19 6.31 18.78
N THR A 465 -15.98 6.52 18.23
CA THR A 465 -15.81 7.14 16.91
C THR A 465 -16.39 6.32 15.76
N GLY A 466 -16.83 5.08 16.00
CA GLY A 466 -17.32 4.18 14.98
C GLY A 466 -16.23 3.44 14.19
N ASP A 467 -14.93 3.62 14.53
CA ASP A 467 -13.84 2.91 13.85
C ASP A 467 -14.08 1.39 13.76
N PRO A 468 -14.48 0.66 14.84
CA PRO A 468 -14.74 -0.76 14.73
C PRO A 468 -15.85 -1.12 13.74
N ALA A 469 -16.94 -0.36 13.71
CA ALA A 469 -18.04 -0.58 12.75
C ALA A 469 -17.54 -0.42 11.32
N ARG A 470 -16.85 0.69 11.03
CA ARG A 470 -16.33 0.95 9.68
C ARG A 470 -15.34 -0.09 9.20
N ARG A 471 -14.42 -0.54 10.07
CA ARG A 471 -13.39 -1.56 9.73
C ARG A 471 -13.99 -2.96 9.55
N LEU A 472 -15.09 -3.26 10.22
CA LEU A 472 -15.85 -4.49 10.05
C LEU A 472 -16.78 -4.45 8.82
N GLY A 473 -17.03 -3.29 8.23
CA GLY A 473 -17.89 -3.11 7.06
C GLY A 473 -19.29 -2.59 7.37
N GLU A 474 -19.60 -2.28 8.64
CA GLU A 474 -20.90 -1.73 9.04
C GLU A 474 -20.89 -0.20 8.88
N GLU A 475 -21.11 0.26 7.64
CA GLU A 475 -20.99 1.66 7.29
C GLU A 475 -22.13 2.51 7.83
N ALA A 476 -23.38 1.98 7.90
CA ALA A 476 -24.53 2.73 8.39
C ALA A 476 -24.36 3.07 9.87
N LEU A 477 -24.00 2.10 10.69
CA LEU A 477 -23.71 2.33 12.11
C LEU A 477 -22.52 3.28 12.32
N PHE A 478 -21.49 3.18 11.49
CA PHE A 478 -20.38 4.13 11.54
C PHE A 478 -20.84 5.55 11.33
N GLN A 479 -21.67 5.80 10.30
CA GLN A 479 -22.15 7.12 9.96
C GLN A 479 -23.06 7.68 11.06
N GLU A 480 -23.94 6.87 11.63
CA GLU A 480 -24.78 7.25 12.77
C GLU A 480 -23.93 7.74 13.96
N LEU A 481 -22.90 6.98 14.36
CA LEU A 481 -22.00 7.35 15.45
C LEU A 481 -21.18 8.60 15.10
N ALA A 482 -20.72 8.71 13.85
CA ALA A 482 -19.94 9.87 13.40
C ALA A 482 -20.78 11.16 13.43
N MET A 483 -22.01 11.12 12.87
CA MET A 483 -22.93 12.26 12.87
C MET A 483 -23.30 12.68 14.29
N THR A 484 -23.60 11.72 15.18
CA THR A 484 -23.89 11.99 16.60
C THR A 484 -22.74 12.72 17.27
N ASN A 485 -21.51 12.26 17.11
CA ASN A 485 -20.34 12.90 17.68
C ASN A 485 -20.06 14.29 17.06
N VAL A 486 -20.25 14.45 15.74
CA VAL A 486 -20.08 15.74 15.05
C VAL A 486 -21.09 16.76 15.56
N GLU A 487 -22.36 16.39 15.70
CA GLU A 487 -23.41 17.25 16.25
C GLU A 487 -23.13 17.63 17.69
N THR A 488 -22.68 16.67 18.50
CA THR A 488 -22.30 16.91 19.90
C THR A 488 -21.11 17.88 20.00
N MET A 489 -20.07 17.69 19.21
CA MET A 489 -18.93 18.62 19.15
C MET A 489 -19.33 20.01 18.69
N LYS A 490 -20.22 20.13 17.70
CA LYS A 490 -20.79 21.43 17.26
C LYS A 490 -21.60 22.08 18.37
N GLY A 491 -22.44 21.31 19.07
CA GLY A 491 -23.24 21.80 20.20
C GLY A 491 -22.39 22.39 21.33
N PHE A 492 -21.26 21.78 21.62
CA PHE A 492 -20.29 22.30 22.60
C PHE A 492 -19.32 23.34 22.02
N LYS A 493 -19.34 23.61 20.70
CA LYS A 493 -18.41 24.51 20.00
C LYS A 493 -16.96 24.08 20.11
N VAL A 494 -16.70 22.79 19.99
CA VAL A 494 -15.34 22.23 20.02
C VAL A 494 -14.58 22.71 18.80
N LYS A 495 -13.36 23.24 18.98
CA LYS A 495 -12.47 23.69 17.90
C LYS A 495 -11.25 22.80 17.73
N LYS A 496 -10.75 22.24 18.82
CA LYS A 496 -9.53 21.43 18.83
C LYS A 496 -9.67 20.23 19.74
N VAL A 497 -9.22 19.09 19.26
CA VAL A 497 -9.25 17.80 19.96
C VAL A 497 -7.86 17.19 20.03
N ILE A 498 -7.48 16.67 21.21
CA ILE A 498 -6.35 15.75 21.36
C ILE A 498 -6.91 14.34 21.52
N ALA A 499 -6.44 13.38 20.72
CA ALA A 499 -6.83 11.99 20.85
C ALA A 499 -5.65 11.11 21.29
N ASN A 500 -5.85 10.27 22.32
CA ASN A 500 -4.83 9.33 22.79
C ASN A 500 -4.81 8.01 22.06
N CYS A 501 -5.88 7.68 21.33
CA CYS A 501 -5.97 6.47 20.53
C CYS A 501 -5.76 6.80 19.05
N PRO A 502 -4.75 6.20 18.37
CA PRO A 502 -4.53 6.41 16.93
C PRO A 502 -5.72 6.04 16.03
N HIS A 503 -6.55 5.09 16.43
CA HIS A 503 -7.79 4.75 15.72
C HIS A 503 -8.79 5.92 15.80
N CYS A 504 -9.05 6.44 17.00
CA CYS A 504 -9.88 7.63 17.16
C CYS A 504 -9.29 8.84 16.43
N PHE A 505 -7.97 9.07 16.57
CA PHE A 505 -7.26 10.14 15.88
C PHE A 505 -7.47 10.08 14.36
N ASN A 506 -7.27 8.90 13.76
CA ASN A 506 -7.46 8.72 12.32
C ASN A 506 -8.91 9.01 11.89
N THR A 507 -9.88 8.48 12.62
CA THR A 507 -11.30 8.62 12.30
C THR A 507 -11.76 10.06 12.43
N LEU A 508 -11.43 10.72 13.54
CA LEU A 508 -11.77 12.13 13.78
C LEU A 508 -11.11 13.06 12.76
N LYS A 509 -9.81 12.85 12.46
CA LYS A 509 -9.04 13.72 11.57
C LYS A 509 -9.39 13.54 10.09
N ASN A 510 -9.48 12.30 9.64
CA ASN A 510 -9.52 12.00 8.21
C ASN A 510 -10.91 11.65 7.70
N GLU A 511 -11.81 11.13 8.54
CA GLU A 511 -13.10 10.61 8.11
C GLU A 511 -14.28 11.50 8.55
N TYR A 512 -14.24 12.12 9.73
CA TYR A 512 -15.30 13.02 10.21
C TYR A 512 -15.50 14.30 9.38
N PRO A 513 -14.50 14.85 8.67
CA PRO A 513 -14.73 15.95 7.75
C PRO A 513 -15.79 15.67 6.68
N ASP A 514 -15.94 14.41 6.25
CA ASP A 514 -16.98 14.01 5.29
C ASP A 514 -18.41 14.17 5.86
N PHE A 515 -18.54 14.27 7.21
CA PHE A 515 -19.79 14.52 7.95
C PHE A 515 -19.89 15.95 8.48
N GLY A 516 -19.07 16.85 7.97
CA GLY A 516 -19.13 18.28 8.28
C GLY A 516 -18.44 18.67 9.60
N SER A 517 -17.47 17.89 10.08
CA SER A 517 -16.58 18.30 11.17
C SER A 517 -15.51 19.25 10.64
N ASP A 518 -15.35 20.40 11.29
CA ASP A 518 -14.29 21.40 11.07
C ASP A 518 -13.28 21.45 12.23
N VAL A 519 -13.28 20.44 13.12
CA VAL A 519 -12.48 20.37 14.31
C VAL A 519 -11.03 20.03 13.96
N GLU A 520 -10.08 20.80 14.49
CA GLU A 520 -8.65 20.46 14.43
C GLU A 520 -8.37 19.25 15.33
N VAL A 521 -7.80 18.18 14.76
CA VAL A 521 -7.51 16.95 15.51
C VAL A 521 -6.02 16.67 15.50
N VAL A 522 -5.44 16.50 16.69
CA VAL A 522 -4.02 16.25 16.93
C VAL A 522 -3.86 14.97 17.75
N SER A 523 -2.84 14.16 17.48
CA SER A 523 -2.53 13.04 18.35
C SER A 523 -1.91 13.52 19.66
N HIS A 524 -2.06 12.75 20.74
CA HIS A 524 -1.44 13.08 22.02
C HIS A 524 0.09 13.17 21.90
N THR A 525 0.73 12.39 21.05
CA THR A 525 2.18 12.44 20.85
C THR A 525 2.63 13.71 20.13
N GLU A 526 1.93 14.15 19.08
CA GLU A 526 2.20 15.44 18.44
C GLU A 526 2.03 16.59 19.43
N PHE A 527 0.96 16.56 20.23
CA PHE A 527 0.66 17.64 21.16
C PHE A 527 1.65 17.71 22.33
N LEU A 528 1.96 16.57 22.97
CA LEU A 528 2.96 16.51 24.06
C LEU A 528 4.35 16.89 23.57
N ASN A 529 4.75 16.46 22.38
CA ASN A 529 6.02 16.87 21.78
C ASN A 529 6.09 18.38 21.58
N GLN A 530 5.00 18.99 21.12
CA GLN A 530 4.94 20.46 20.99
C GLN A 530 5.07 21.16 22.34
N LEU A 531 4.42 20.64 23.40
CA LEU A 531 4.56 21.22 24.76
C LEU A 531 6.00 21.11 25.28
N ILE A 532 6.71 20.04 24.96
CA ILE A 532 8.14 19.88 25.30
C ILE A 532 8.98 20.90 24.52
N LYS A 533 8.78 21.06 23.25
CA LYS A 533 9.48 22.02 22.38
C LYS A 533 9.24 23.47 22.82
N ASP A 534 8.03 23.77 23.26
CA ASP A 534 7.66 25.09 23.79
C ASP A 534 8.19 25.34 25.25
N GLY A 535 8.82 24.33 25.87
CA GLY A 535 9.34 24.39 27.22
C GLY A 535 8.28 24.40 28.31
N LYS A 536 7.02 24.06 27.96
CA LYS A 536 5.90 23.95 28.92
C LYS A 536 5.92 22.62 29.70
N LEU A 537 6.50 21.58 29.08
CA LEU A 537 6.81 20.31 29.75
C LEU A 537 8.33 20.10 29.72
N LYS A 538 8.88 19.62 30.83
CA LYS A 538 10.32 19.33 30.96
C LYS A 538 10.49 17.99 31.67
N PRO A 539 10.85 16.91 30.97
CA PRO A 539 11.26 15.67 31.61
C PRO A 539 12.50 15.93 32.47
N VAL A 540 12.39 15.70 33.78
CA VAL A 540 13.48 16.01 34.76
C VAL A 540 14.06 14.76 35.41
N LYS A 541 13.28 13.68 35.46
CA LYS A 541 13.71 12.43 36.09
C LYS A 541 14.65 11.67 35.15
N ASN A 542 15.83 11.32 35.67
CA ASN A 542 16.75 10.46 34.94
C ASN A 542 16.26 8.99 34.95
N ILE A 543 16.08 8.39 33.79
CA ILE A 543 15.67 7.01 33.62
C ILE A 543 16.81 6.32 32.86
N ASN A 544 17.69 5.61 33.58
CA ASN A 544 18.80 4.87 32.92
C ASN A 544 18.30 3.52 32.42
N GLU A 545 17.62 3.54 31.28
CA GLU A 545 17.03 2.36 30.68
C GLU A 545 17.11 2.44 29.14
N THR A 546 17.33 1.30 28.50
CA THR A 546 17.20 1.15 27.06
C THR A 546 15.86 0.50 26.78
N ILE A 547 15.03 1.16 25.97
CA ILE A 547 13.70 0.69 25.60
C ILE A 547 13.59 0.56 24.08
N THR A 548 12.59 -0.16 23.62
CA THR A 548 12.22 -0.10 22.20
C THR A 548 10.86 0.55 22.00
N TYR A 549 10.60 1.01 20.76
CA TYR A 549 9.32 1.62 20.39
C TYR A 549 8.59 0.81 19.31
N HIS A 550 7.32 0.51 19.58
CA HIS A 550 6.43 -0.06 18.58
C HIS A 550 5.64 1.03 17.89
N ASP A 551 5.81 1.15 16.55
CA ASP A 551 5.03 2.10 15.74
C ASP A 551 3.60 1.60 15.51
N PRO A 552 2.58 2.24 16.09
CA PRO A 552 1.19 1.92 15.80
C PRO A 552 0.85 2.26 14.35
N CYS A 553 0.25 1.32 13.63
CA CYS A 553 -0.01 1.49 12.20
C CYS A 553 -0.91 2.68 11.87
N TYR A 554 -1.92 2.96 12.69
CA TYR A 554 -2.83 4.10 12.51
C TYR A 554 -2.19 5.46 12.82
N LEU A 555 -1.16 5.50 13.66
CA LEU A 555 -0.36 6.70 13.90
C LEU A 555 0.66 6.91 12.77
N GLY A 556 1.50 5.89 12.54
CA GLY A 556 2.61 5.95 11.59
C GLY A 556 2.17 5.82 10.12
N ARG A 557 1.79 4.61 9.67
CA ARG A 557 1.49 4.37 8.24
C ARG A 557 0.31 5.16 7.71
N HIS A 558 -0.76 5.30 8.51
CA HIS A 558 -1.96 6.02 8.10
C HIS A 558 -1.78 7.54 8.17
N ASN A 559 -1.13 8.06 9.20
CA ASN A 559 -1.05 9.50 9.47
C ASN A 559 0.36 10.11 9.42
N LYS A 560 1.40 9.29 9.17
CA LYS A 560 2.82 9.71 9.02
C LYS A 560 3.46 10.32 10.27
N VAL A 561 2.90 10.09 11.43
CA VAL A 561 3.46 10.49 12.72
C VAL A 561 4.44 9.41 13.19
N PHE A 562 5.74 9.63 13.01
CA PHE A 562 6.82 8.70 13.32
C PHE A 562 7.87 9.29 14.27
N ASP A 563 8.16 10.58 14.10
CA ASP A 563 9.26 11.23 14.79
C ASP A 563 8.82 11.76 16.16
N GLU A 564 7.62 12.30 16.28
CA GLU A 564 7.12 12.92 17.51
C GLU A 564 7.12 11.97 18.73
N PRO A 565 6.71 10.70 18.63
CA PRO A 565 6.84 9.77 19.75
C PRO A 565 8.30 9.53 20.16
N ARG A 566 9.23 9.47 19.19
CA ARG A 566 10.66 9.29 19.46
C ARG A 566 11.27 10.51 20.11
N GLU A 567 10.98 11.70 19.60
CA GLU A 567 11.44 12.96 20.17
C GLU A 567 11.00 13.13 21.64
N ILE A 568 9.79 12.66 22.00
CA ILE A 568 9.34 12.64 23.40
C ILE A 568 10.22 11.70 24.23
N LEU A 569 10.44 10.47 23.78
CA LEU A 569 11.25 9.49 24.49
C LEU A 569 12.69 9.94 24.65
N GLU A 570 13.29 10.47 23.58
CA GLU A 570 14.66 11.00 23.56
C GLU A 570 14.83 12.24 24.45
N SER A 571 13.75 12.98 24.74
CA SER A 571 13.77 14.12 25.65
C SER A 571 13.91 13.72 27.12
N ILE A 572 13.70 12.46 27.47
CA ILE A 572 13.78 11.93 28.83
C ILE A 572 15.24 11.66 29.19
N PRO A 573 15.83 12.29 30.22
CA PRO A 573 17.22 12.12 30.56
C PRO A 573 17.58 10.65 30.87
N GLY A 574 18.62 10.14 30.20
CA GLY A 574 19.15 8.78 30.40
C GLY A 574 18.33 7.66 29.78
N LEU A 575 17.25 7.97 29.05
CA LEU A 575 16.49 6.99 28.29
C LEU A 575 17.09 6.85 26.89
N GLU A 576 17.36 5.62 26.48
CA GLU A 576 17.83 5.30 25.12
C GLU A 576 16.76 4.52 24.37
N VAL A 577 16.53 4.87 23.11
CA VAL A 577 15.59 4.15 22.23
C VAL A 577 16.38 3.27 21.27
N ASP A 578 16.24 1.95 21.40
CA ASP A 578 16.81 0.96 20.50
C ASP A 578 15.74 0.46 19.52
N GLU A 579 15.91 0.78 18.23
CA GLU A 579 14.91 0.55 17.19
C GLU A 579 14.81 -0.92 16.80
N LEU A 580 13.60 -1.41 16.69
CA LEU A 580 13.33 -2.73 16.13
C LEU A 580 13.71 -2.79 14.65
N GLU A 581 14.12 -3.96 14.16
CA GLU A 581 14.42 -4.19 12.74
C GLU A 581 13.25 -3.75 11.85
N ARG A 582 12.01 -4.14 12.22
CA ARG A 582 10.79 -3.70 11.55
C ARG A 582 10.18 -2.51 12.30
N SER A 583 10.67 -1.30 12.00
CA SER A 583 10.23 -0.03 12.58
C SER A 583 9.65 0.92 11.53
N ARG A 584 9.06 2.01 11.96
CA ARG A 584 8.49 3.07 11.14
C ARG A 584 7.48 2.52 10.11
N GLU A 585 7.62 2.85 8.82
CA GLU A 585 6.72 2.37 7.77
C GLU A 585 6.73 0.84 7.61
N ASN A 586 7.83 0.19 8.01
CA ASN A 586 8.00 -1.26 7.94
C ASN A 586 7.54 -1.98 9.20
N SER A 587 7.08 -1.27 10.23
CA SER A 587 6.64 -1.85 11.49
C SER A 587 5.65 -2.98 11.29
N PHE A 588 5.83 -4.10 11.99
CA PHE A 588 4.86 -5.21 11.98
C PHE A 588 3.64 -4.84 12.84
N CYS A 589 2.46 -5.28 12.43
CA CYS A 589 1.20 -4.97 13.11
C CYS A 589 1.08 -5.69 14.47
N CYS A 590 0.48 -5.04 15.45
CA CYS A 590 0.13 -5.66 16.74
C CYS A 590 -1.03 -6.67 16.64
N GLY A 591 -1.80 -6.67 15.53
CA GLY A 591 -2.91 -7.60 15.31
C GLY A 591 -4.31 -7.06 15.64
N ALA A 592 -4.44 -5.94 16.35
CA ALA A 592 -5.74 -5.46 16.85
C ALA A 592 -6.66 -4.81 15.80
N GLY A 593 -6.07 -4.19 14.76
CA GLY A 593 -6.82 -3.40 13.77
C GLY A 593 -7.81 -4.23 12.94
N GLY A 594 -8.61 -3.55 12.10
CA GLY A 594 -9.58 -4.22 11.25
C GLY A 594 -10.72 -4.91 11.98
N GLY A 595 -10.99 -4.53 13.21
CA GLY A 595 -11.97 -5.17 14.07
C GLY A 595 -11.48 -6.47 14.74
N LYS A 596 -10.23 -6.89 14.50
CA LYS A 596 -9.68 -8.17 14.99
C LYS A 596 -9.66 -8.28 16.52
N ILE A 597 -9.46 -7.17 17.24
CA ILE A 597 -9.49 -7.17 18.72
C ILE A 597 -10.85 -7.64 19.28
N TRP A 598 -11.90 -7.57 18.47
CA TRP A 598 -13.26 -8.00 18.82
C TRP A 598 -13.63 -9.39 18.28
N MET A 599 -12.67 -10.06 17.63
CA MET A 599 -12.83 -11.37 17.03
C MET A 599 -11.93 -12.38 17.73
N GLU A 600 -12.40 -13.63 17.79
CA GLU A 600 -11.53 -14.73 18.18
C GLU A 600 -10.50 -14.98 17.08
N GLU A 601 -9.25 -15.21 17.46
CA GLU A 601 -8.17 -15.51 16.53
C GLU A 601 -7.48 -16.81 16.90
N GLU A 602 -7.47 -17.75 15.95
CA GLU A 602 -6.75 -19.01 16.10
C GLU A 602 -5.23 -18.83 15.98
N ALA A 603 -4.47 -19.70 16.65
CA ALA A 603 -3.02 -19.71 16.57
C ALA A 603 -2.53 -20.14 15.15
N PRO A 604 -1.38 -19.62 14.68
CA PRO A 604 -0.53 -18.61 15.33
C PRO A 604 -1.14 -17.20 15.21
N ARG A 605 -1.13 -16.43 16.30
CA ARG A 605 -1.72 -15.10 16.38
C ARG A 605 -0.76 -14.02 15.90
N VAL A 606 -1.30 -12.95 15.31
CA VAL A 606 -0.50 -11.82 14.79
C VAL A 606 0.29 -11.13 15.92
N ASN A 607 -0.32 -10.92 17.08
CA ASN A 607 0.36 -10.29 18.22
C ASN A 607 1.56 -11.10 18.70
N TRP A 608 1.51 -12.43 18.67
CA TRP A 608 2.63 -13.30 19.07
C TRP A 608 3.86 -13.06 18.20
N ASN A 609 3.71 -12.98 16.90
CA ASN A 609 4.83 -12.73 15.97
C ASN A 609 5.51 -11.39 16.28
N ARG A 610 4.72 -10.33 16.55
CA ARG A 610 5.30 -9.04 16.91
C ARG A 610 5.92 -9.03 18.29
N PHE A 611 5.28 -9.67 19.25
CA PHE A 611 5.80 -9.79 20.61
C PHE A 611 7.09 -10.59 20.65
N GLU A 612 7.20 -11.68 19.90
CA GLU A 612 8.41 -12.50 19.78
C GLU A 612 9.58 -11.70 19.20
N GLU A 613 9.34 -10.85 18.19
CA GLU A 613 10.36 -9.93 17.66
C GLU A 613 10.86 -8.96 18.75
N ILE A 614 9.94 -8.38 19.54
CA ILE A 614 10.29 -7.49 20.64
C ILE A 614 11.08 -8.23 21.72
N ALA A 615 10.62 -9.41 22.12
CA ALA A 615 11.31 -10.22 23.14
C ALA A 615 12.71 -10.66 22.71
N ASN A 616 12.88 -11.03 21.44
CA ASN A 616 14.16 -11.42 20.86
C ASN A 616 15.11 -10.24 20.64
N HIS A 617 14.62 -9.01 20.66
CA HIS A 617 15.44 -7.80 20.54
C HIS A 617 16.32 -7.55 21.79
N GLY A 618 15.93 -8.12 22.92
CA GLY A 618 16.76 -8.12 24.14
C GLY A 618 16.57 -6.91 25.04
N VAL A 619 15.53 -6.08 24.82
CA VAL A 619 15.11 -5.00 25.72
C VAL A 619 13.98 -5.47 26.64
N GLU A 620 13.91 -4.92 27.86
CA GLU A 620 12.90 -5.31 28.84
C GLU A 620 11.59 -4.51 28.71
N THR A 621 11.66 -3.30 28.11
CA THR A 621 10.55 -2.38 28.01
C THR A 621 10.23 -2.03 26.55
N VAL A 622 8.95 -2.09 26.20
CA VAL A 622 8.43 -1.59 24.91
C VAL A 622 7.46 -0.45 25.14
N ALA A 623 7.70 0.68 24.50
CA ALA A 623 6.78 1.80 24.46
C ALA A 623 5.85 1.70 23.24
N ALA A 624 4.55 2.01 23.43
CA ALA A 624 3.57 2.05 22.35
C ALA A 624 2.54 3.16 22.59
N ALA A 625 2.33 4.01 21.60
CA ALA A 625 1.39 5.12 21.66
C ALA A 625 -0.03 4.72 21.16
N CYS A 626 -0.51 3.54 21.53
CA CYS A 626 -1.82 3.05 21.12
C CYS A 626 -2.40 2.07 22.16
N PRO A 627 -3.59 2.30 22.70
CA PRO A 627 -4.21 1.40 23.68
C PRO A 627 -4.50 0.01 23.08
N PHE A 628 -4.85 -0.08 21.81
CA PHE A 628 -5.03 -1.37 21.13
C PHE A 628 -3.73 -2.18 21.10
N CYS A 629 -2.58 -1.55 20.82
CA CYS A 629 -1.29 -2.23 20.84
C CYS A 629 -0.93 -2.70 22.25
N ASN A 630 -1.19 -1.88 23.28
CA ASN A 630 -0.92 -2.24 24.66
C ASN A 630 -1.69 -3.48 25.08
N VAL A 631 -3.01 -3.54 24.81
CA VAL A 631 -3.82 -4.72 25.11
C VAL A 631 -3.28 -5.97 24.43
N MET A 632 -2.86 -5.87 23.15
CA MET A 632 -2.33 -7.01 22.41
C MET A 632 -0.99 -7.52 22.95
N PHE A 633 -0.15 -6.64 23.49
CA PHE A 633 1.12 -7.04 24.11
C PHE A 633 0.92 -7.56 25.53
N GLU A 634 0.06 -6.95 26.32
CA GLU A 634 -0.32 -7.47 27.64
C GLU A 634 -0.91 -8.86 27.57
N ASP A 635 -1.75 -9.14 26.58
CA ASP A 635 -2.28 -10.46 26.30
C ASP A 635 -1.15 -11.49 26.05
N CYS A 636 -0.11 -11.14 25.31
CA CYS A 636 1.06 -12.00 25.11
C CYS A 636 1.81 -12.25 26.43
N LEU A 637 2.01 -11.23 27.25
CA LEU A 637 2.67 -11.38 28.55
C LEU A 637 1.90 -12.33 29.49
N LEU A 638 0.58 -12.26 29.48
CA LEU A 638 -0.28 -13.13 30.30
C LEU A 638 -0.22 -14.61 29.88
N TYR A 639 -0.11 -14.88 28.59
CA TYR A 639 -0.12 -16.25 28.06
C TYR A 639 1.26 -16.90 27.94
N THR A 640 2.32 -16.09 27.86
CA THR A 640 3.70 -16.60 27.72
C THR A 640 4.49 -16.67 29.02
N SER A 641 4.00 -16.05 30.09
CA SER A 641 4.66 -16.08 31.39
C SER A 641 4.55 -17.47 32.05
N PRO A 642 5.69 -18.10 32.43
CA PRO A 642 5.70 -19.49 32.92
C PRO A 642 5.17 -19.65 34.35
N SER A 643 4.94 -18.57 35.11
CA SER A 643 4.46 -18.69 36.49
C SER A 643 3.40 -17.63 36.88
N PRO A 644 2.55 -17.94 37.89
CA PRO A 644 1.63 -16.96 38.47
C PRO A 644 2.34 -15.74 39.10
N ARG A 645 3.60 -15.87 39.55
CA ARG A 645 4.40 -14.77 40.11
C ARG A 645 4.86 -13.81 39.02
N ASP A 646 5.21 -14.30 37.85
CA ASP A 646 5.62 -13.47 36.71
C ASP A 646 4.40 -12.73 36.14
N ARG A 647 3.22 -13.33 36.19
CA ARG A 647 1.94 -12.65 35.84
C ARG A 647 1.60 -11.50 36.81
N GLN A 648 1.99 -11.61 38.08
CA GLN A 648 1.81 -10.52 39.06
C GLN A 648 2.77 -9.35 38.81
N LYS A 649 4.01 -9.62 38.40
CA LYS A 649 4.99 -8.58 38.06
C LYS A 649 4.59 -7.79 36.82
N SER A 650 3.98 -8.43 35.82
CA SER A 650 3.49 -7.78 34.61
C SER A 650 2.24 -6.87 34.85
N ARG A 651 1.59 -7.02 36.02
CA ARG A 651 0.44 -6.19 36.46
C ARG A 651 0.81 -5.04 37.38
N MET A 652 2.08 -4.93 37.82
CA MET A 652 2.51 -3.81 38.65
C MET A 652 2.94 -2.65 37.74
N PRO A 653 2.41 -1.43 37.93
CA PRO A 653 2.93 -0.26 37.26
C PRO A 653 4.35 -0.02 37.73
N SER A 654 5.27 0.12 36.80
CA SER A 654 6.63 0.61 37.05
C SER A 654 6.66 2.13 37.07
#